data_91915bce08ce485bd8e143550891efdb
#
_entry.id   91915bce08ce485bd8e143550891efdb
#
_cell.length_a   1.000
_cell.length_b   1.000
_cell.length_c   1.000
_cell.angle_alpha   90.00
_cell.angle_beta   90.00
_cell.angle_gamma   90.00
#
_symmetry.space_group_name_H-M   'P 1'
#
loop_
_entity.id
_entity.type
_entity.pdbx_description
1 polymer ?
#
loop_
_entity_poly.entity_id
_entity_poly.type
_entity_poly.pdbx_seq_one_letter_code
_entity_poly.pdbx_strand_id
1 'polypeptide(L)'
;MPEPALTPERRHVEPGGLPPPAPAPFVELGLVTCFSFLRGASDAVDLATTARALGYDALGVADANTMAGVVRLHSEALALGLRPVIGCRIETVEGLGFLAYPQDRAAYGRLCRLISAGRMARLDGEWQDKGACDISLAMLAEHVEGVHLVLLPPDDLDAVLTIAVESNVVPFVARGDAETRRRKEGVRAEGAEETEIAEMACSRRSRVPSSTSGEDEMPAALAACLRSPDPLRSLREPENPHISATLTAPFADLLPHLAAQLPTLKHLAASYLYTGDDLARIARLDELARGQGMAILATNLPLYHAPQRRPLHDVMTAIRHKTTVARAGHLLQPNAERHLKGPEEMARLFAPWPHALQAARDLADRCRFSLEELRYEYPEETCPDGLEPQDYLEQLTWAGAARRYPGGVPDSVADTLRRELDLIGKLHLPRYFLTIKDIVDFARAQDPPILCQGRGSAANSAVCYCLEITAVDPAKHALLFDRFISEDRNEPPDIDVDFEHERREEVIQYIYARYGRHRAGLCATVIHYRPRMAIREVGKAMGLSEDVTAALAKTVWGGHGRSIKEAHVEREAGMDLSDPHLRRVLALTEQMIGMPRHLSQHVGGFILTQGLLTETVPIGNGAMPDRSFIEWDKDDIDALGILKVDVLALGMLTCIRKCLDLLQAHHGQDLTLATVPREDPVVYDMLCKGDSLGVFQVESRAQMNMLPRLRPRCFYDLVIEVAIVRPGPIQGDMVHPYLKRRRGEERVEIPAPGPQHGPPDELTSILARTLGVPIFQEQAMKIALDAAKFTGLEANRLRKSIATFRSRGMVAELE
;
A
#
# COMPACT_ATOMS: atom_id res chain seq x y z
N MET A 1 -0.50 -21.41 -7.07
CA MET A 1 -1.37 -20.25 -6.81
C MET A 1 -1.39 -19.39 -8.06
N PRO A 2 -2.49 -18.74 -8.46
CA PRO A 2 -2.37 -17.69 -9.44
C PRO A 2 -1.42 -16.63 -8.85
N GLU A 3 -0.44 -16.20 -9.62
CA GLU A 3 0.39 -15.06 -9.26
C GLU A 3 -0.51 -13.92 -8.76
N PRO A 4 -0.12 -13.20 -7.71
CA PRO A 4 -0.83 -11.99 -7.36
C PRO A 4 -0.88 -11.13 -8.62
N ALA A 5 -2.09 -10.76 -9.01
CA ALA A 5 -2.29 -9.93 -10.19
C ALA A 5 -1.39 -8.70 -10.04
N LEU A 6 -0.42 -8.55 -10.95
CA LEU A 6 0.52 -7.44 -10.97
C LEU A 6 -0.26 -6.16 -10.70
N THR A 7 0.11 -5.43 -9.66
CA THR A 7 -0.37 -4.07 -9.45
C THR A 7 -0.08 -3.28 -10.72
N PRO A 8 -0.96 -2.37 -11.15
CA PRO A 8 -0.63 -1.49 -12.26
C PRO A 8 0.67 -0.76 -11.91
N GLU A 9 1.63 -0.71 -12.83
CA GLU A 9 2.82 0.11 -12.64
C GLU A 9 2.40 1.53 -12.27
N ARG A 10 3.00 2.07 -11.22
CA ARG A 10 2.84 3.45 -10.82
C ARG A 10 3.30 4.35 -11.96
N ARG A 11 2.48 5.31 -12.35
CA ARG A 11 2.87 6.35 -13.29
C ARG A 11 3.81 7.31 -12.57
N HIS A 12 4.85 7.74 -13.27
CA HIS A 12 5.77 8.78 -12.83
C HIS A 12 5.80 9.90 -13.85
N VAL A 13 6.11 11.10 -13.36
CA VAL A 13 6.35 12.26 -14.22
C VAL A 13 7.68 12.08 -14.93
N GLU A 14 7.67 12.32 -16.26
CA GLU A 14 8.90 12.53 -17.00
C GLU A 14 9.24 14.03 -16.96
N PRO A 15 10.44 14.44 -16.46
CA PRO A 15 10.86 15.83 -16.45
C PRO A 15 10.99 16.34 -17.88
N GLY A 16 9.95 16.97 -18.40
CA GLY A 16 9.97 17.63 -19.70
C GLY A 16 10.71 18.98 -19.60
N GLY A 17 11.08 19.58 -20.75
CA GLY A 17 11.75 20.87 -20.84
C GLY A 17 10.91 22.08 -20.42
N LEU A 18 10.12 21.96 -19.34
CA LEU A 18 9.38 23.06 -18.73
C LEU A 18 10.34 24.04 -18.02
N PRO A 19 10.15 25.35 -18.15
CA PRO A 19 10.98 26.33 -17.44
C PRO A 19 10.85 26.12 -15.91
N PRO A 20 11.87 26.50 -15.10
CA PRO A 20 11.79 26.37 -13.65
C PRO A 20 10.57 27.14 -13.09
N PRO A 21 9.92 26.63 -12.01
CA PRO A 21 8.79 27.33 -11.42
C PRO A 21 9.22 28.71 -10.88
N ALA A 22 8.37 29.71 -11.06
CA ALA A 22 8.53 31.03 -10.46
C ALA A 22 7.51 31.17 -9.30
N PRO A 23 7.82 31.95 -8.23
CA PRO A 23 6.89 32.17 -7.14
C PRO A 23 5.53 32.67 -7.64
N ALA A 24 4.47 31.93 -7.34
CA ALA A 24 3.10 32.28 -7.70
C ALA A 24 2.40 33.02 -6.55
N PRO A 25 1.50 33.95 -6.82
CA PRO A 25 0.78 34.71 -5.79
C PRO A 25 -0.25 33.86 -5.02
N PHE A 26 -0.51 32.63 -5.49
CA PHE A 26 -1.54 31.77 -4.96
C PHE A 26 -1.04 30.32 -4.94
N VAL A 27 -1.41 29.56 -3.90
CA VAL A 27 -1.20 28.12 -3.76
C VAL A 27 -2.55 27.44 -3.55
N GLU A 28 -2.87 26.44 -4.36
CA GLU A 28 -4.08 25.65 -4.14
C GLU A 28 -3.85 24.67 -2.98
N LEU A 29 -4.69 24.76 -1.95
CA LEU A 29 -4.62 23.94 -0.74
C LEU A 29 -5.77 22.95 -0.60
N GLY A 30 -6.78 23.01 -1.45
CA GLY A 30 -7.96 22.13 -1.37
C GLY A 30 -7.94 20.93 -2.33
N LEU A 31 -6.78 20.57 -2.86
CA LEU A 31 -6.65 19.55 -3.91
C LEU A 31 -6.95 18.14 -3.39
N VAL A 32 -7.87 17.45 -4.07
CA VAL A 32 -8.28 16.08 -3.74
C VAL A 32 -7.74 15.12 -4.80
N THR A 33 -6.98 14.10 -4.38
CA THR A 33 -6.46 13.06 -5.27
C THR A 33 -7.44 11.88 -5.40
N CYS A 34 -7.16 10.97 -6.33
CA CYS A 34 -7.92 9.73 -6.46
C CYS A 34 -7.83 8.81 -5.21
N PHE A 35 -6.89 9.08 -4.29
CA PHE A 35 -6.76 8.38 -3.00
C PHE A 35 -7.76 8.83 -1.92
N SER A 36 -8.59 9.82 -2.22
CA SER A 36 -9.85 10.04 -1.48
C SER A 36 -10.96 9.07 -1.90
N PHE A 37 -10.64 8.00 -2.61
CA PHE A 37 -11.48 6.90 -3.03
C PHE A 37 -12.89 7.30 -3.49
N LEU A 38 -13.09 7.39 -4.81
CA LEU A 38 -14.32 7.84 -5.45
C LEU A 38 -14.72 9.32 -5.18
N ARG A 39 -13.79 10.16 -4.68
CA ARG A 39 -14.00 11.61 -4.51
C ARG A 39 -13.14 12.44 -5.46
N GLY A 40 -11.86 12.10 -5.65
CA GLY A 40 -10.97 12.71 -6.64
C GLY A 40 -10.89 11.90 -7.92
N ALA A 41 -10.94 12.53 -9.09
CA ALA A 41 -10.92 11.86 -10.40
C ALA A 41 -9.60 12.03 -11.17
N SER A 42 -8.49 12.32 -10.47
CA SER A 42 -7.15 12.48 -11.06
C SER A 42 -6.08 11.88 -10.18
N ASP A 43 -5.05 11.33 -10.78
CA ASP A 43 -3.87 10.82 -10.07
C ASP A 43 -2.84 11.92 -9.80
N ALA A 44 -1.79 11.60 -9.05
CA ALA A 44 -0.75 12.53 -8.67
C ALA A 44 0.01 13.09 -9.88
N VAL A 45 0.26 12.27 -10.92
CA VAL A 45 0.96 12.68 -12.14
C VAL A 45 0.15 13.73 -12.90
N ASP A 46 -1.14 13.47 -13.14
CA ASP A 46 -2.02 14.39 -13.85
C ASP A 46 -2.12 15.74 -13.10
N LEU A 47 -2.24 15.69 -11.75
CA LEU A 47 -2.35 16.87 -10.91
C LEU A 47 -1.06 17.69 -10.88
N ALA A 48 0.08 17.06 -10.62
CA ALA A 48 1.38 17.75 -10.55
C ALA A 48 1.79 18.34 -11.91
N THR A 49 1.60 17.58 -13.00
CA THR A 49 1.91 18.06 -14.37
C THR A 49 1.03 19.26 -14.75
N THR A 50 -0.26 19.18 -14.44
CA THR A 50 -1.18 20.30 -14.71
C THR A 50 -0.86 21.51 -13.86
N ALA A 51 -0.59 21.34 -12.55
CA ALA A 51 -0.18 22.45 -11.68
C ALA A 51 1.07 23.13 -12.23
N ARG A 52 2.06 22.35 -12.63
CA ARG A 52 3.29 22.87 -13.22
C ARG A 52 3.05 23.65 -14.52
N ALA A 53 2.21 23.13 -15.40
CA ALA A 53 1.82 23.79 -16.66
C ALA A 53 1.03 25.09 -16.43
N LEU A 54 0.26 25.18 -15.36
CA LEU A 54 -0.51 26.36 -14.95
C LEU A 54 0.33 27.42 -14.22
N GLY A 55 1.62 27.17 -13.95
CA GLY A 55 2.54 28.12 -13.34
C GLY A 55 2.56 28.10 -11.81
N TYR A 56 2.15 27.03 -11.16
CA TYR A 56 2.34 26.84 -9.71
C TYR A 56 3.81 26.59 -9.37
N ASP A 57 4.22 27.04 -8.18
CA ASP A 57 5.50 26.73 -7.54
C ASP A 57 5.32 25.82 -6.32
N ALA A 58 4.10 25.74 -5.78
CA ALA A 58 3.72 24.91 -4.67
C ALA A 58 2.30 24.37 -4.84
N LEU A 59 2.01 23.18 -4.27
CA LEU A 59 0.72 22.52 -4.38
C LEU A 59 0.38 21.79 -3.09
N GLY A 60 -0.79 22.07 -2.51
CA GLY A 60 -1.30 21.38 -1.33
C GLY A 60 -2.08 20.11 -1.67
N VAL A 61 -2.15 19.17 -0.74
CA VAL A 61 -2.99 17.97 -0.83
C VAL A 61 -3.95 17.93 0.36
N ALA A 62 -5.22 17.56 0.08
CA ALA A 62 -6.28 17.54 1.09
C ALA A 62 -7.25 16.37 0.84
N ASP A 63 -6.74 15.12 0.90
CA ASP A 63 -7.56 13.93 0.82
C ASP A 63 -8.40 13.73 2.08
N ALA A 64 -9.63 13.21 1.94
CA ALA A 64 -10.61 13.15 3.02
C ALA A 64 -10.30 12.02 4.02
N ASN A 65 -9.99 12.39 5.27
CA ASN A 65 -9.65 11.49 6.39
C ASN A 65 -8.59 10.44 6.04
N THR A 66 -7.59 10.79 5.20
CA THR A 66 -6.56 9.86 4.74
C THR A 66 -5.27 10.58 4.33
N MET A 67 -4.13 9.89 4.52
CA MET A 67 -2.81 10.27 4.02
C MET A 67 -2.31 9.31 2.92
N ALA A 68 -3.19 8.48 2.35
CA ALA A 68 -2.78 7.45 1.38
C ALA A 68 -2.22 8.03 0.07
N GLY A 69 -2.64 9.25 -0.34
CA GLY A 69 -2.19 9.89 -1.59
C GLY A 69 -0.96 10.78 -1.43
N VAL A 70 -0.54 11.09 -0.19
CA VAL A 70 0.45 12.16 0.05
C VAL A 70 1.85 11.83 -0.48
N VAL A 71 2.32 10.59 -0.32
CA VAL A 71 3.65 10.15 -0.80
C VAL A 71 3.75 10.28 -2.31
N ARG A 72 2.69 9.90 -3.02
CA ARG A 72 2.64 9.95 -4.49
C ARG A 72 2.69 11.38 -5.00
N LEU A 73 1.84 12.26 -4.44
CA LEU A 73 1.85 13.65 -4.83
C LEU A 73 3.17 14.34 -4.44
N HIS A 74 3.73 14.03 -3.28
CA HIS A 74 5.03 14.55 -2.83
C HIS A 74 6.14 14.20 -3.83
N SER A 75 6.27 12.93 -4.22
CA SER A 75 7.30 12.45 -5.14
C SER A 75 7.16 13.10 -6.54
N GLU A 76 5.93 13.14 -7.09
CA GLU A 76 5.70 13.70 -8.44
C GLU A 76 5.83 15.23 -8.46
N ALA A 77 5.45 15.92 -7.37
CA ALA A 77 5.65 17.36 -7.24
C ALA A 77 7.15 17.72 -7.21
N LEU A 78 7.94 17.01 -6.39
CA LEU A 78 9.39 17.23 -6.32
C LEU A 78 10.08 16.96 -7.66
N ALA A 79 9.69 15.92 -8.39
CA ALA A 79 10.23 15.60 -9.72
C ALA A 79 10.02 16.74 -10.74
N LEU A 80 8.98 17.56 -10.54
CA LEU A 80 8.69 18.74 -11.36
C LEU A 80 9.21 20.07 -10.77
N GLY A 81 9.92 20.02 -9.63
CA GLY A 81 10.38 21.21 -8.92
C GLY A 81 9.26 22.00 -8.22
N LEU A 82 8.09 21.39 -7.99
CA LEU A 82 7.01 21.95 -7.20
C LEU A 82 7.24 21.65 -5.71
N ARG A 83 6.95 22.60 -4.82
CA ARG A 83 6.94 22.36 -3.38
C ARG A 83 5.62 21.71 -2.95
N PRO A 84 5.60 20.44 -2.48
CA PRO A 84 4.40 19.85 -1.92
C PRO A 84 4.09 20.48 -0.54
N VAL A 85 2.81 20.76 -0.28
CA VAL A 85 2.30 21.17 1.02
C VAL A 85 1.42 20.03 1.55
N ILE A 86 1.90 19.34 2.56
CA ILE A 86 1.26 18.14 3.08
C ILE A 86 0.12 18.50 4.02
N GLY A 87 -1.06 17.99 3.76
CA GLY A 87 -2.24 18.17 4.58
C GLY A 87 -3.31 17.12 4.30
N CYS A 88 -4.43 17.23 4.97
CA CYS A 88 -5.61 16.43 4.67
C CYS A 88 -6.89 17.23 4.93
N ARG A 89 -8.00 16.72 4.42
CA ARG A 89 -9.34 17.21 4.75
C ARG A 89 -9.88 16.34 5.88
N ILE A 90 -10.19 16.95 7.02
CA ILE A 90 -10.88 16.30 8.12
C ILE A 90 -12.38 16.50 7.95
N GLU A 91 -13.12 15.40 7.86
CA GLU A 91 -14.59 15.39 7.89
C GLU A 91 -15.02 14.82 9.24
N THR A 92 -15.76 15.60 10.03
CA THR A 92 -16.22 15.19 11.35
C THR A 92 -17.61 14.56 11.28
N VAL A 93 -17.96 13.78 12.32
CA VAL A 93 -19.29 13.14 12.42
C VAL A 93 -20.42 14.14 12.57
N GLU A 94 -20.12 15.36 13.02
CA GLU A 94 -21.08 16.49 13.08
C GLU A 94 -21.34 17.12 11.71
N GLY A 95 -20.68 16.65 10.66
CA GLY A 95 -20.85 17.13 9.29
C GLY A 95 -20.02 18.36 8.92
N LEU A 96 -19.04 18.73 9.75
CA LEU A 96 -18.11 19.81 9.46
C LEU A 96 -16.89 19.30 8.69
N GLY A 97 -16.39 20.11 7.77
CA GLY A 97 -15.18 19.83 7.01
C GLY A 97 -14.09 20.85 7.27
N PHE A 98 -12.86 20.40 7.42
CA PHE A 98 -11.69 21.27 7.64
C PHE A 98 -10.56 20.86 6.71
N LEU A 99 -9.85 21.83 6.11
CA LEU A 99 -8.51 21.57 5.60
C LEU A 99 -7.55 21.68 6.79
N ALA A 100 -6.71 20.68 6.98
CA ALA A 100 -5.79 20.58 8.11
C ALA A 100 -4.35 20.47 7.59
N TYR A 101 -3.54 21.49 7.89
CA TYR A 101 -2.16 21.59 7.42
C TYR A 101 -1.19 21.66 8.61
N PRO A 102 -0.34 20.64 8.83
CA PRO A 102 0.66 20.67 9.89
C PRO A 102 1.79 21.64 9.56
N GLN A 103 2.22 22.41 10.55
CA GLN A 103 3.34 23.34 10.39
C GLN A 103 4.71 22.63 10.41
N ASP A 104 4.80 21.50 11.15
CA ASP A 104 6.02 20.76 11.43
C ASP A 104 5.77 19.27 11.60
N ARG A 105 6.83 18.49 11.84
CA ARG A 105 6.79 17.03 12.01
C ARG A 105 5.91 16.60 13.21
N ALA A 106 5.91 17.35 14.31
CA ALA A 106 5.14 17.01 15.50
C ALA A 106 3.63 17.20 15.24
N ALA A 107 3.24 18.28 14.58
CA ALA A 107 1.87 18.55 14.15
C ALA A 107 1.37 17.52 13.13
N TYR A 108 2.23 17.09 12.19
CA TYR A 108 1.93 15.98 11.28
C TYR A 108 1.64 14.68 12.03
N GLY A 109 2.46 14.36 13.04
CA GLY A 109 2.25 13.19 13.89
C GLY A 109 0.91 13.24 14.65
N ARG A 110 0.51 14.42 15.16
CA ARG A 110 -0.82 14.59 15.80
C ARG A 110 -1.95 14.32 14.82
N LEU A 111 -1.83 14.81 13.59
CA LEU A 111 -2.83 14.62 12.55
C LEU A 111 -2.95 13.15 12.15
N CYS A 112 -1.84 12.44 12.03
CA CYS A 112 -1.84 10.98 11.79
C CYS A 112 -2.46 10.20 12.94
N ARG A 113 -2.22 10.60 14.21
CA ARG A 113 -2.85 9.99 15.38
C ARG A 113 -4.37 10.23 15.40
N LEU A 114 -4.82 11.44 15.09
CA LEU A 114 -6.25 11.76 14.96
C LEU A 114 -6.95 10.83 13.97
N ILE A 115 -6.39 10.70 12.75
CA ILE A 115 -6.96 9.84 11.73
C ILE A 115 -6.92 8.36 12.18
N SER A 116 -5.82 7.93 12.81
CA SER A 116 -5.70 6.57 13.35
C SER A 116 -6.76 6.29 14.41
N ALA A 117 -6.99 7.22 15.34
CA ALA A 117 -8.01 7.06 16.38
C ALA A 117 -9.41 6.85 15.78
N GLY A 118 -9.81 7.69 14.80
CA GLY A 118 -11.09 7.55 14.12
C GLY A 118 -11.23 6.30 13.25
N ARG A 119 -10.12 5.70 12.80
CA ARG A 119 -10.10 4.49 11.98
C ARG A 119 -9.99 3.19 12.77
N MET A 120 -9.53 3.25 14.01
CA MET A 120 -9.34 2.07 14.84
C MET A 120 -10.49 1.81 15.80
N ALA A 121 -11.17 2.85 16.24
CA ALA A 121 -12.29 2.74 17.17
C ALA A 121 -13.45 3.63 16.74
N ARG A 122 -14.67 3.14 16.95
CA ARG A 122 -15.91 3.92 16.86
C ARG A 122 -16.02 4.86 18.07
N LEU A 123 -16.91 5.84 18.01
CA LEU A 123 -17.12 6.79 19.12
C LEU A 123 -17.59 6.12 20.42
N ASP A 124 -18.25 4.96 20.34
CA ASP A 124 -18.65 4.12 21.49
C ASP A 124 -17.52 3.23 22.02
N GLY A 125 -16.37 3.24 21.35
CA GLY A 125 -15.21 2.46 21.73
C GLY A 125 -15.09 1.08 21.16
N GLU A 126 -16.07 0.64 20.41
CA GLU A 126 -16.02 -0.63 19.70
C GLU A 126 -15.04 -0.57 18.50
N TRP A 127 -14.69 -1.74 17.99
CA TRP A 127 -13.83 -1.88 16.82
C TRP A 127 -14.43 -1.22 15.59
N GLN A 128 -13.68 -0.31 14.93
CA GLN A 128 -14.17 0.40 13.75
C GLN A 128 -14.18 -0.50 12.52
N ASP A 129 -15.21 -0.34 11.70
CA ASP A 129 -15.30 -1.04 10.43
C ASP A 129 -14.19 -0.61 9.46
N LYS A 130 -13.69 -1.57 8.68
CA LYS A 130 -12.65 -1.31 7.70
C LYS A 130 -13.06 -0.21 6.71
N GLY A 131 -12.28 0.85 6.64
CA GLY A 131 -12.48 1.98 5.73
C GLY A 131 -13.41 3.06 6.24
N ALA A 132 -14.04 2.88 7.40
CA ALA A 132 -14.73 3.95 8.12
C ALA A 132 -13.72 4.78 8.96
N CYS A 133 -14.12 6.00 9.28
CA CYS A 133 -13.31 6.91 10.08
C CYS A 133 -14.25 7.90 10.80
N ASP A 134 -14.40 7.74 12.11
CA ASP A 134 -15.27 8.56 12.94
C ASP A 134 -14.43 9.55 13.75
N ILE A 135 -14.37 10.78 13.29
CA ILE A 135 -13.68 11.87 13.98
C ILE A 135 -14.72 12.85 14.51
N SER A 136 -14.75 13.08 15.81
CA SER A 136 -15.57 14.11 16.42
C SER A 136 -14.84 15.45 16.51
N LEU A 137 -15.59 16.53 16.69
CA LEU A 137 -15.04 17.86 16.88
C LEU A 137 -14.15 17.93 18.15
N ALA A 138 -14.51 17.18 19.20
CA ALA A 138 -13.72 17.06 20.41
C ALA A 138 -12.36 16.38 20.14
N MET A 139 -12.36 15.25 19.42
CA MET A 139 -11.11 14.59 19.01
C MET A 139 -10.23 15.51 18.17
N LEU A 140 -10.83 16.29 17.27
CA LEU A 140 -10.08 17.28 16.48
C LEU A 140 -9.45 18.32 17.40
N ALA A 141 -10.20 18.87 18.39
CA ALA A 141 -9.71 19.89 19.31
C ALA A 141 -8.47 19.42 20.13
N GLU A 142 -8.41 18.14 20.49
CA GLU A 142 -7.27 17.54 21.20
C GLU A 142 -5.99 17.43 20.34
N HIS A 143 -6.12 17.49 19.00
CA HIS A 143 -5.02 17.23 18.06
C HIS A 143 -4.59 18.45 17.23
N VAL A 144 -5.16 19.64 17.46
CA VAL A 144 -4.95 20.83 16.60
C VAL A 144 -3.68 21.62 16.89
N GLU A 145 -2.94 21.35 17.95
CA GLU A 145 -1.72 22.10 18.24
C GLU A 145 -0.72 22.01 17.08
N GLY A 146 -0.33 23.18 16.53
CA GLY A 146 0.55 23.26 15.35
C GLY A 146 -0.10 22.85 14.03
N VAL A 147 -1.40 22.53 14.02
CA VAL A 147 -2.16 22.21 12.80
C VAL A 147 -3.02 23.42 12.42
N HIS A 148 -2.73 24.02 11.28
CA HIS A 148 -3.54 25.11 10.74
C HIS A 148 -4.84 24.57 10.16
N LEU A 149 -5.97 25.09 10.66
CA LEU A 149 -7.29 24.71 10.20
C LEU A 149 -7.92 25.77 9.30
N VAL A 150 -8.56 25.32 8.22
CA VAL A 150 -9.42 26.12 7.35
C VAL A 150 -10.79 25.46 7.33
N LEU A 151 -11.82 26.12 7.87
CA LEU A 151 -13.17 25.58 7.87
C LEU A 151 -13.77 25.63 6.47
N LEU A 152 -14.35 24.55 6.02
CA LEU A 152 -15.14 24.45 4.79
C LEU A 152 -16.59 24.83 5.10
N PRO A 153 -17.06 26.02 4.70
CA PRO A 153 -18.44 26.45 4.98
C PRO A 153 -19.45 25.54 4.26
N PRO A 154 -20.62 25.28 4.84
CA PRO A 154 -21.69 24.55 4.18
C PRO A 154 -22.15 25.29 2.92
N ASP A 155 -22.75 24.55 1.96
CA ASP A 155 -23.25 25.14 0.72
C ASP A 155 -24.32 26.23 1.01
N ASP A 156 -25.19 25.97 1.97
CA ASP A 156 -26.13 26.98 2.51
C ASP A 156 -25.58 27.60 3.81
N LEU A 157 -25.23 28.87 3.78
CA LEU A 157 -24.71 29.61 4.94
C LEU A 157 -25.75 29.85 6.05
N ASP A 158 -27.01 29.64 5.78
CA ASP A 158 -28.12 29.70 6.76
C ASP A 158 -28.46 28.28 7.31
N ALA A 159 -27.73 27.24 6.87
CA ALA A 159 -27.93 25.89 7.36
C ALA A 159 -27.80 25.83 8.89
N VAL A 160 -28.77 25.14 9.51
CA VAL A 160 -28.75 24.85 10.95
C VAL A 160 -27.96 23.56 11.18
N LEU A 161 -26.86 23.66 11.92
CA LEU A 161 -25.98 22.58 12.27
C LEU A 161 -26.05 22.28 13.78
N THR A 162 -25.66 21.05 14.16
CA THR A 162 -25.57 20.63 15.56
C THR A 162 -24.14 20.24 15.87
N ILE A 163 -23.55 20.88 16.87
CA ILE A 163 -22.18 20.58 17.32
C ILE A 163 -22.15 20.21 18.80
N ALA A 164 -21.18 19.42 19.22
CA ALA A 164 -20.89 19.19 20.63
C ALA A 164 -20.10 20.38 21.19
N VAL A 165 -20.48 20.89 22.36
CA VAL A 165 -19.80 21.99 23.06
C VAL A 165 -19.39 21.57 24.47
N GLU A 166 -18.24 22.05 24.94
CA GLU A 166 -17.83 21.86 26.33
C GLU A 166 -18.74 22.66 27.28
N SER A 167 -19.11 22.10 28.42
CA SER A 167 -20.06 22.66 29.38
C SER A 167 -19.61 23.93 30.11
N ASN A 168 -18.37 24.39 29.89
CA ASN A 168 -17.80 25.56 30.57
C ASN A 168 -17.95 26.88 29.81
N VAL A 169 -18.53 26.88 28.58
CA VAL A 169 -18.83 28.13 27.86
C VAL A 169 -20.23 28.59 28.25
N VAL A 170 -20.33 29.56 29.13
CA VAL A 170 -21.59 30.16 29.56
C VAL A 170 -22.31 30.69 28.32
N PRO A 171 -23.53 30.23 28.03
CA PRO A 171 -24.28 30.75 26.87
C PRO A 171 -24.68 32.18 27.12
N PHE A 172 -24.36 33.07 26.20
CA PHE A 172 -24.94 34.43 26.13
C PHE A 172 -26.39 34.27 25.71
N VAL A 173 -27.29 34.30 26.69
CA VAL A 173 -28.74 34.23 26.46
C VAL A 173 -29.19 35.58 25.92
N ALA A 174 -29.44 35.68 24.63
CA ALA A 174 -30.25 36.74 24.05
C ALA A 174 -31.69 36.56 24.56
N ARG A 175 -32.14 37.48 25.42
CA ARG A 175 -33.57 37.61 25.79
C ARG A 175 -34.34 38.09 24.59
N GLY A 176 -35.18 37.26 24.00
CA GLY A 176 -36.11 37.63 22.94
C GLY A 176 -37.12 36.51 22.67
N ASP A 177 -38.33 36.76 23.20
CA ASP A 177 -39.63 36.23 22.76
C ASP A 177 -39.98 34.75 22.93
N ALA A 178 -40.56 34.53 24.14
CA ALA A 178 -41.49 33.44 24.44
C ALA A 178 -42.90 33.79 23.89
N GLU A 179 -43.11 33.59 22.56
CA GLU A 179 -44.51 33.57 22.05
C GLU A 179 -44.59 33.03 20.61
N THR A 180 -44.35 31.74 20.39
CA THR A 180 -44.81 30.98 19.23
C THR A 180 -44.65 29.46 19.39
N ARG A 181 -44.97 28.93 20.58
CA ARG A 181 -45.17 27.50 20.79
C ARG A 181 -46.60 27.17 21.09
N ARG A 182 -47.49 27.26 20.10
CA ARG A 182 -48.78 26.58 20.04
C ARG A 182 -49.33 26.61 18.62
N ARG A 183 -48.93 25.72 17.78
CA ARG A 183 -49.67 25.15 16.63
C ARG A 183 -48.73 24.27 15.81
N LYS A 184 -48.84 23.00 16.06
CA LYS A 184 -48.80 21.89 15.09
C LYS A 184 -48.57 20.55 15.80
N GLU A 185 -49.53 20.21 16.62
CA GLU A 185 -49.89 18.80 16.84
C GLU A 185 -50.99 18.46 15.85
N GLY A 186 -50.84 17.44 15.08
CA GLY A 186 -51.88 16.89 14.24
C GLY A 186 -51.41 16.60 12.81
N VAL A 187 -50.78 15.51 12.59
CA VAL A 187 -51.09 14.50 11.57
C VAL A 187 -50.31 13.25 11.92
N ARG A 188 -51.06 12.25 12.36
CA ARG A 188 -50.61 10.88 12.60
C ARG A 188 -50.89 10.02 11.37
N ALA A 189 -49.97 9.07 11.17
CA ALA A 189 -50.18 7.71 10.67
C ALA A 189 -50.56 7.50 9.22
N GLU A 190 -49.65 6.84 8.50
CA GLU A 190 -49.89 5.62 7.74
C GLU A 190 -48.63 5.25 6.99
N GLY A 191 -48.19 3.98 7.09
CA GLY A 191 -47.05 3.44 6.29
C GLY A 191 -46.13 2.49 7.05
N ALA A 192 -46.73 1.51 7.73
CA ALA A 192 -45.99 0.31 8.11
C ALA A 192 -46.38 -0.80 7.16
N GLU A 193 -45.48 -1.17 6.25
CA GLU A 193 -45.42 -2.47 5.58
C GLU A 193 -44.27 -2.38 4.55
N GLU A 194 -43.18 -3.10 4.84
CA GLU A 194 -42.16 -3.62 3.94
C GLU A 194 -40.81 -3.82 4.66
N THR A 195 -40.80 -4.80 5.58
CA THR A 195 -39.53 -5.34 6.14
C THR A 195 -39.70 -6.83 6.45
N GLU A 196 -39.91 -7.60 5.43
CA GLU A 196 -39.82 -9.07 5.52
C GLU A 196 -39.44 -9.61 4.14
N ILE A 197 -38.17 -9.53 3.74
CA ILE A 197 -37.53 -10.41 2.74
C ILE A 197 -36.00 -10.12 2.80
N ALA A 198 -35.35 -10.52 3.85
CA ALA A 198 -33.86 -10.56 3.89
C ALA A 198 -33.30 -11.64 4.83
N GLU A 199 -34.10 -12.54 5.33
CA GLU A 199 -33.66 -13.63 6.25
C GLU A 199 -33.83 -15.03 5.65
N MET A 200 -33.58 -15.25 4.37
CA MET A 200 -33.63 -16.61 3.82
C MET A 200 -32.56 -16.90 2.77
N ALA A 201 -31.30 -16.63 3.09
CA ALA A 201 -30.17 -17.06 2.24
C ALA A 201 -28.86 -17.42 2.98
N CYS A 202 -28.92 -17.82 4.25
CA CYS A 202 -27.72 -18.26 4.97
C CYS A 202 -27.96 -19.49 5.88
N SER A 203 -28.64 -20.51 5.36
CA SER A 203 -28.77 -21.78 6.06
C SER A 203 -28.67 -22.98 5.13
N ARG A 204 -27.45 -23.22 4.60
CA ARG A 204 -27.06 -24.56 4.13
C ARG A 204 -25.53 -24.66 4.12
N ARG A 205 -24.91 -24.97 5.25
CA ARG A 205 -23.69 -25.78 5.31
C ARG A 205 -23.66 -26.56 6.63
N SER A 206 -23.92 -27.84 6.43
CA SER A 206 -23.41 -29.03 7.11
C SER A 206 -23.12 -28.99 8.61
N ARG A 207 -24.01 -29.65 9.37
CA ARG A 207 -23.76 -30.22 10.69
C ARG A 207 -22.70 -31.33 10.57
N VAL A 208 -21.65 -31.26 11.37
CA VAL A 208 -20.82 -32.37 11.79
C VAL A 208 -20.96 -32.46 13.31
N PRO A 209 -21.14 -33.66 13.87
CA PRO A 209 -21.55 -33.81 15.27
C PRO A 209 -20.40 -33.62 16.26
N SER A 210 -20.71 -32.98 17.36
CA SER A 210 -19.88 -32.88 18.56
C SER A 210 -19.69 -34.27 19.20
N SER A 211 -18.43 -34.66 19.43
CA SER A 211 -18.10 -35.66 20.41
C SER A 211 -16.79 -35.31 21.12
N THR A 212 -16.94 -35.26 22.46
CA THR A 212 -15.96 -35.53 23.53
C THR A 212 -14.87 -34.50 23.84
N SER A 213 -15.13 -33.79 24.96
CA SER A 213 -14.27 -33.46 26.10
C SER A 213 -12.79 -33.87 26.04
N GLY A 214 -11.93 -32.88 26.04
CA GLY A 214 -10.54 -32.94 26.42
C GLY A 214 -10.10 -31.51 26.74
N GLU A 215 -10.08 -31.17 28.03
CA GLU A 215 -9.46 -29.95 28.54
C GLU A 215 -7.95 -30.10 28.43
N ASP A 216 -7.36 -29.57 27.35
CA ASP A 216 -5.92 -29.38 27.30
C ASP A 216 -5.61 -27.95 27.79
N GLU A 217 -5.03 -27.89 28.98
CA GLU A 217 -4.47 -26.68 29.57
C GLU A 217 -3.38 -26.10 28.64
N MET A 218 -3.63 -24.90 28.12
CA MET A 218 -2.61 -24.10 27.44
C MET A 218 -1.42 -23.80 28.38
N PRO A 219 -0.18 -23.81 27.90
CA PRO A 219 0.98 -23.45 28.71
C PRO A 219 0.80 -22.06 29.35
N ALA A 220 1.08 -21.96 30.64
CA ALA A 220 0.87 -20.75 31.45
C ALA A 220 1.57 -19.49 30.93
N ALA A 221 2.61 -19.62 30.10
CA ALA A 221 3.30 -18.53 29.47
C ALA A 221 2.46 -17.84 28.36
N LEU A 222 1.66 -18.60 27.60
CA LEU A 222 0.79 -18.04 26.57
C LEU A 222 -0.45 -17.37 27.18
N ALA A 223 -0.95 -17.92 28.28
CA ALA A 223 -2.07 -17.34 29.01
C ALA A 223 -1.72 -16.02 29.74
N ALA A 224 -0.43 -15.82 30.08
CA ALA A 224 0.06 -14.56 30.65
C ALA A 224 0.20 -13.45 29.59
N CYS A 225 0.61 -13.80 28.36
CA CYS A 225 0.71 -12.85 27.25
C CYS A 225 -0.67 -12.39 26.74
N LEU A 226 -1.71 -13.26 26.83
CA LEU A 226 -3.07 -12.92 26.39
C LEU A 226 -3.87 -12.12 27.44
N ARG A 227 -3.33 -11.92 28.66
CA ARG A 227 -3.96 -11.14 29.73
C ARG A 227 -3.30 -9.80 30.00
N SER A 228 -2.42 -9.34 29.13
CA SER A 228 -1.96 -7.97 29.19
C SER A 228 -3.11 -7.02 28.84
N PRO A 229 -3.38 -5.97 29.64
CA PRO A 229 -4.43 -5.03 29.32
C PRO A 229 -4.14 -4.38 27.96
N ASP A 230 -5.14 -4.34 27.11
CA ASP A 230 -5.15 -3.75 25.78
C ASP A 230 -4.38 -2.42 25.77
N PRO A 231 -3.21 -2.30 25.07
CA PRO A 231 -2.47 -1.05 25.04
C PRO A 231 -3.24 0.07 24.34
N LEU A 232 -4.30 -0.24 23.58
CA LEU A 232 -5.23 0.74 23.04
C LEU A 232 -6.09 1.41 24.13
N ARG A 233 -6.22 0.78 25.30
CA ARG A 233 -6.82 1.42 26.48
C ARG A 233 -5.95 2.53 27.05
N SER A 234 -4.66 2.51 26.83
CA SER A 234 -3.74 3.59 27.26
C SER A 234 -3.68 4.77 26.27
N LEU A 235 -4.26 4.62 25.07
CA LEU A 235 -4.54 5.76 24.16
C LEU A 235 -5.86 6.46 24.53
N ARG A 236 -6.63 5.91 25.45
CA ARG A 236 -7.70 6.58 26.14
C ARG A 236 -7.15 7.12 27.46
N GLU A 237 -6.89 8.39 27.48
CA GLU A 237 -6.93 9.11 28.74
C GLU A 237 -8.32 8.92 29.37
N PRO A 238 -8.44 8.98 30.73
CA PRO A 238 -9.66 8.67 31.41
C PRO A 238 -10.82 9.51 30.87
N GLU A 239 -11.99 8.90 30.74
CA GLU A 239 -13.24 9.49 30.38
C GLU A 239 -13.31 10.92 30.89
N ASN A 240 -13.24 11.87 29.98
CA ASN A 240 -13.39 13.28 30.33
C ASN A 240 -14.90 13.52 30.52
N PRO A 241 -15.40 13.76 31.74
CA PRO A 241 -16.84 13.89 32.01
C PRO A 241 -17.44 15.21 31.52
N HIS A 242 -16.78 15.93 30.61
CA HIS A 242 -17.11 17.30 30.23
C HIS A 242 -17.88 17.46 28.92
N ILE A 243 -18.30 16.41 28.23
CA ILE A 243 -19.16 16.52 27.04
C ILE A 243 -20.60 16.39 27.49
N SER A 244 -21.32 17.48 27.64
CA SER A 244 -22.73 17.39 28.04
C SER A 244 -23.69 18.41 27.43
N ALA A 245 -23.30 19.17 26.41
CA ALA A 245 -24.25 20.04 25.71
C ALA A 245 -24.08 19.94 24.20
N THR A 246 -25.18 19.81 23.46
CA THR A 246 -25.22 20.01 22.03
C THR A 246 -25.78 21.38 21.73
N LEU A 247 -25.13 22.14 20.84
CA LEU A 247 -25.62 23.43 20.35
C LEU A 247 -26.13 23.24 18.91
N THR A 248 -27.41 23.58 18.70
CA THR A 248 -28.02 23.56 17.37
C THR A 248 -28.35 25.01 16.99
N ALA A 249 -27.68 25.54 15.99
CA ALA A 249 -27.82 26.92 15.57
C ALA A 249 -27.45 27.09 14.08
N PRO A 250 -27.81 28.22 13.47
CA PRO A 250 -27.32 28.61 12.14
C PRO A 250 -25.80 28.66 12.12
N PHE A 251 -25.18 28.33 10.95
CA PHE A 251 -23.72 28.27 10.79
C PHE A 251 -23.02 29.54 11.32
N ALA A 252 -23.55 30.74 11.05
CA ALA A 252 -22.97 31.98 11.51
C ALA A 252 -22.87 32.08 13.04
N ASP A 253 -23.88 31.56 13.77
CA ASP A 253 -23.92 31.58 15.22
C ASP A 253 -23.03 30.53 15.87
N LEU A 254 -22.64 29.51 15.12
CA LEU A 254 -21.70 28.46 15.56
C LEU A 254 -20.22 28.88 15.45
N LEU A 255 -19.90 29.82 14.57
CA LEU A 255 -18.50 30.23 14.32
C LEU A 255 -17.74 30.68 15.58
N PRO A 256 -18.32 31.48 16.50
CA PRO A 256 -17.66 31.87 17.75
C PRO A 256 -17.31 30.66 18.62
N HIS A 257 -18.18 29.66 18.68
CA HIS A 257 -17.96 28.42 19.47
C HIS A 257 -16.86 27.56 18.84
N LEU A 258 -16.87 27.42 17.50
CA LEU A 258 -15.81 26.72 16.77
C LEU A 258 -14.46 27.41 16.93
N ALA A 259 -14.40 28.73 16.86
CA ALA A 259 -13.17 29.50 17.05
C ALA A 259 -12.62 29.39 18.48
N ALA A 260 -13.50 29.26 19.48
CA ALA A 260 -13.10 29.02 20.87
C ALA A 260 -12.57 27.60 21.13
N GLN A 261 -13.24 26.59 20.56
CA GLN A 261 -12.80 25.18 20.67
C GLN A 261 -11.56 24.86 19.84
N LEU A 262 -11.36 25.55 18.73
CA LEU A 262 -10.28 25.31 17.76
C LEU A 262 -9.41 26.55 17.63
N PRO A 263 -8.42 26.79 18.51
CA PRO A 263 -7.61 28.01 18.51
C PRO A 263 -6.81 28.23 17.22
N THR A 264 -6.53 27.16 16.48
CA THR A 264 -5.80 27.18 15.20
C THR A 264 -6.70 27.43 13.98
N LEU A 265 -8.02 27.51 14.17
CA LEU A 265 -8.97 27.89 13.14
C LEU A 265 -8.89 29.40 12.89
N LYS A 266 -8.24 29.80 11.80
CA LYS A 266 -8.02 31.21 11.43
C LYS A 266 -8.60 31.56 10.08
N HIS A 267 -9.13 30.60 9.33
CA HIS A 267 -9.59 30.83 7.97
C HIS A 267 -10.92 30.13 7.68
N LEU A 268 -11.74 30.75 6.85
CA LEU A 268 -12.88 30.17 6.17
C LEU A 268 -12.53 29.98 4.69
N ALA A 269 -12.75 28.77 4.14
CA ALA A 269 -12.54 28.54 2.72
C ALA A 269 -13.56 29.30 1.87
N ALA A 270 -13.08 29.97 0.83
CA ALA A 270 -13.91 30.65 -0.15
C ALA A 270 -13.59 30.13 -1.55
N SER A 271 -14.61 29.71 -2.28
CA SER A 271 -14.50 29.18 -3.64
C SER A 271 -15.38 29.95 -4.62
N TYR A 272 -14.89 30.18 -5.84
CA TYR A 272 -15.64 30.79 -6.93
C TYR A 272 -15.95 29.71 -7.98
N LEU A 273 -17.18 29.24 -7.99
CA LEU A 273 -17.57 28.02 -8.75
C LEU A 273 -18.59 28.30 -9.87
N TYR A 274 -18.85 29.59 -10.19
CA TYR A 274 -19.83 30.00 -11.19
C TYR A 274 -21.24 29.46 -10.91
N THR A 275 -21.65 29.48 -9.65
CA THR A 275 -22.99 29.08 -9.20
C THR A 275 -24.06 30.19 -9.39
N GLY A 276 -23.62 31.43 -9.68
CA GLY A 276 -24.49 32.59 -9.92
C GLY A 276 -24.54 33.53 -8.73
N ASP A 277 -24.29 33.10 -7.53
CA ASP A 277 -24.29 33.85 -6.28
C ASP A 277 -22.90 34.02 -5.66
N ASP A 278 -21.84 33.54 -6.35
CA ASP A 278 -20.46 33.45 -5.83
C ASP A 278 -19.97 34.76 -5.19
N LEU A 279 -20.22 35.92 -5.84
CA LEU A 279 -19.79 37.22 -5.32
C LEU A 279 -20.48 37.55 -3.98
N ALA A 280 -21.80 37.37 -3.90
CA ALA A 280 -22.55 37.62 -2.68
C ALA A 280 -22.15 36.68 -1.56
N ARG A 281 -21.94 35.39 -1.90
CA ARG A 281 -21.49 34.36 -0.96
C ARG A 281 -20.10 34.67 -0.40
N ILE A 282 -19.10 34.99 -1.25
CA ILE A 282 -17.75 35.32 -0.82
C ILE A 282 -17.74 36.58 0.03
N ALA A 283 -18.52 37.62 -0.34
CA ALA A 283 -18.65 38.84 0.46
C ALA A 283 -19.19 38.52 1.87
N ARG A 284 -20.23 37.71 1.97
CA ARG A 284 -20.79 37.27 3.26
C ARG A 284 -19.80 36.44 4.09
N LEU A 285 -19.05 35.54 3.46
CA LEU A 285 -18.01 34.79 4.13
C LEU A 285 -16.89 35.71 4.68
N ASP A 286 -16.49 36.70 3.91
CA ASP A 286 -15.50 37.68 4.34
C ASP A 286 -15.98 38.52 5.56
N GLU A 287 -17.24 38.91 5.57
CA GLU A 287 -17.88 39.56 6.70
C GLU A 287 -17.92 38.68 7.95
N LEU A 288 -18.36 37.42 7.81
CA LEU A 288 -18.41 36.45 8.90
C LEU A 288 -17.01 36.17 9.45
N ALA A 289 -16.01 35.97 8.58
CA ALA A 289 -14.63 35.76 8.99
C ALA A 289 -14.07 36.92 9.79
N ARG A 290 -14.23 38.17 9.29
CA ARG A 290 -13.77 39.37 9.97
C ARG A 290 -14.46 39.57 11.33
N GLY A 291 -15.76 39.26 11.42
CA GLY A 291 -16.49 39.32 12.66
C GLY A 291 -15.93 38.43 13.78
N GLN A 292 -15.19 37.41 13.43
CA GLN A 292 -14.55 36.45 14.35
C GLN A 292 -13.01 36.62 14.41
N GLY A 293 -12.45 37.68 13.83
CA GLY A 293 -11.00 37.87 13.75
C GLY A 293 -10.28 36.81 12.87
N MET A 294 -11.01 36.22 11.95
CA MET A 294 -10.52 35.27 10.92
C MET A 294 -10.43 35.97 9.55
N ALA A 295 -9.83 35.28 8.59
CA ALA A 295 -9.82 35.70 7.19
C ALA A 295 -10.43 34.63 6.28
N ILE A 296 -10.92 35.03 5.10
CA ILE A 296 -11.23 34.08 4.05
C ILE A 296 -9.94 33.60 3.37
N LEU A 297 -9.92 32.36 2.94
CA LEU A 297 -8.84 31.72 2.20
C LEU A 297 -9.38 31.24 0.86
N ALA A 298 -8.76 31.69 -0.24
CA ALA A 298 -9.16 31.28 -1.58
C ALA A 298 -8.74 29.85 -1.85
N THR A 299 -9.66 29.03 -2.35
CA THR A 299 -9.40 27.68 -2.85
C THR A 299 -10.48 27.29 -3.85
N ASN A 300 -10.13 26.53 -4.87
CA ASN A 300 -11.12 25.97 -5.79
C ASN A 300 -11.61 24.58 -5.34
N LEU A 301 -11.02 23.97 -4.30
CA LEU A 301 -11.27 22.61 -3.84
C LEU A 301 -11.32 21.63 -5.01
N PRO A 302 -10.26 21.53 -5.82
CA PRO A 302 -10.30 20.77 -7.07
C PRO A 302 -10.49 19.28 -6.81
N LEU A 303 -11.40 18.67 -7.59
CA LEU A 303 -11.70 17.23 -7.57
C LEU A 303 -11.04 16.51 -8.75
N TYR A 304 -10.51 17.25 -9.70
CA TYR A 304 -9.81 16.76 -10.90
C TYR A 304 -8.92 17.86 -11.50
N HIS A 305 -7.95 17.43 -12.32
CA HIS A 305 -6.98 18.34 -12.94
C HIS A 305 -7.56 19.18 -14.08
N ALA A 306 -8.58 18.70 -14.78
CA ALA A 306 -9.17 19.35 -15.96
C ALA A 306 -10.68 19.13 -16.05
N PRO A 307 -11.46 20.08 -16.62
CA PRO A 307 -12.92 20.01 -16.69
C PRO A 307 -13.45 18.77 -17.43
N GLN A 308 -12.67 18.22 -18.36
CA GLN A 308 -13.03 17.00 -19.11
C GLN A 308 -13.11 15.75 -18.23
N ARG A 309 -12.61 15.78 -17.00
CA ARG A 309 -12.70 14.69 -16.03
C ARG A 309 -14.02 14.65 -15.26
N ARG A 310 -14.84 15.71 -15.37
CA ARG A 310 -16.14 15.74 -14.68
C ARG A 310 -17.03 14.53 -14.95
N PRO A 311 -17.23 14.05 -16.19
CA PRO A 311 -18.06 12.86 -16.43
C PRO A 311 -17.61 11.62 -15.67
N LEU A 312 -16.29 11.42 -15.53
CA LEU A 312 -15.74 10.36 -14.69
C LEU A 312 -16.06 10.57 -13.22
N HIS A 313 -15.92 11.81 -12.73
CA HIS A 313 -16.24 12.15 -11.34
C HIS A 313 -17.73 11.95 -11.04
N ASP A 314 -18.63 12.26 -11.96
CA ASP A 314 -20.07 12.02 -11.83
C ASP A 314 -20.36 10.51 -11.69
N VAL A 315 -19.71 9.67 -12.49
CA VAL A 315 -19.76 8.21 -12.37
C VAL A 315 -19.22 7.73 -11.02
N MET A 316 -18.07 8.24 -10.58
CA MET A 316 -17.49 7.90 -9.28
C MET A 316 -18.41 8.29 -8.12
N THR A 317 -19.06 9.46 -8.22
CA THR A 317 -20.07 9.90 -7.25
C THR A 317 -21.28 8.96 -7.22
N ALA A 318 -21.80 8.56 -8.39
CA ALA A 318 -22.90 7.61 -8.48
C ALA A 318 -22.53 6.24 -7.89
N ILE A 319 -21.33 5.73 -8.14
CA ILE A 319 -20.81 4.50 -7.54
C ILE A 319 -20.74 4.62 -6.01
N ARG A 320 -20.19 5.71 -5.48
CA ARG A 320 -20.06 5.97 -4.04
C ARG A 320 -21.41 5.96 -3.33
N HIS A 321 -22.41 6.57 -3.94
CA HIS A 321 -23.77 6.67 -3.39
C HIS A 321 -24.69 5.51 -3.82
N LYS A 322 -24.15 4.48 -4.49
CA LYS A 322 -24.89 3.29 -4.94
C LYS A 322 -26.14 3.63 -5.79
N THR A 323 -26.04 4.65 -6.63
CA THR A 323 -27.09 5.14 -7.51
C THR A 323 -26.64 5.18 -8.97
N THR A 324 -27.48 5.68 -9.88
CA THR A 324 -27.09 5.95 -11.27
C THR A 324 -26.88 7.45 -11.47
N VAL A 325 -26.05 7.85 -12.44
CA VAL A 325 -25.82 9.25 -12.80
C VAL A 325 -27.13 9.98 -13.07
N ALA A 326 -28.08 9.32 -13.76
CA ALA A 326 -29.39 9.89 -14.07
C ALA A 326 -30.27 10.16 -12.83
N ARG A 327 -30.03 9.44 -11.72
CA ARG A 327 -30.80 9.58 -10.45
C ARG A 327 -30.05 10.30 -9.37
N ALA A 328 -28.77 10.61 -9.56
CA ALA A 328 -27.92 11.21 -8.55
C ALA A 328 -28.32 12.64 -8.16
N GLY A 329 -28.97 13.39 -9.08
CA GLY A 329 -29.50 14.74 -8.80
C GLY A 329 -28.46 15.67 -8.17
N HIS A 330 -28.77 16.23 -7.01
CA HIS A 330 -27.92 17.17 -6.27
C HIS A 330 -26.65 16.55 -5.65
N LEU A 331 -26.48 15.24 -5.74
CA LEU A 331 -25.21 14.61 -5.35
C LEU A 331 -24.08 14.94 -6.35
N LEU A 332 -24.44 15.32 -7.58
CA LEU A 332 -23.48 15.72 -8.62
C LEU A 332 -23.12 17.19 -8.48
N GLN A 333 -21.91 17.52 -8.88
CA GLN A 333 -21.49 18.93 -8.95
C GLN A 333 -22.31 19.68 -10.01
N PRO A 334 -22.72 20.93 -9.77
CA PRO A 334 -23.58 21.69 -10.69
C PRO A 334 -22.90 21.94 -12.05
N ASN A 335 -21.59 22.08 -12.05
CA ASN A 335 -20.78 22.35 -13.24
C ASN A 335 -19.41 21.66 -13.18
N ALA A 336 -18.50 21.96 -14.10
CA ALA A 336 -17.15 21.39 -14.14
C ALA A 336 -16.08 22.26 -13.46
N GLU A 337 -16.47 23.25 -12.68
CA GLU A 337 -15.57 24.29 -12.17
C GLU A 337 -14.64 23.84 -11.03
N ARG A 338 -14.90 22.69 -10.44
CA ARG A 338 -13.98 22.07 -9.46
C ARG A 338 -12.79 21.36 -10.13
N HIS A 339 -12.22 22.01 -11.17
CA HIS A 339 -10.93 21.62 -11.74
C HIS A 339 -9.81 22.49 -11.18
N LEU A 340 -8.57 22.07 -11.35
CA LEU A 340 -7.41 22.87 -10.96
C LEU A 340 -7.31 24.11 -11.86
N LYS A 341 -7.52 25.31 -11.30
CA LYS A 341 -7.39 26.62 -11.98
C LYS A 341 -6.00 27.18 -11.78
N GLY A 342 -5.49 27.91 -12.76
CA GLY A 342 -4.19 28.57 -12.65
C GLY A 342 -4.19 29.76 -11.69
N PRO A 343 -3.03 30.15 -11.13
CA PRO A 343 -2.91 31.30 -10.23
C PRO A 343 -3.43 32.60 -10.83
N GLU A 344 -3.24 32.85 -12.13
CA GLU A 344 -3.75 34.04 -12.82
C GLU A 344 -5.28 34.07 -12.87
N GLU A 345 -5.90 32.92 -13.14
CA GLU A 345 -7.36 32.83 -13.14
C GLU A 345 -7.91 33.04 -11.73
N MET A 346 -7.30 32.45 -10.71
CA MET A 346 -7.69 32.67 -9.32
C MET A 346 -7.51 34.13 -8.92
N ALA A 347 -6.45 34.80 -9.36
CA ALA A 347 -6.25 36.22 -9.13
C ALA A 347 -7.37 37.07 -9.76
N ARG A 348 -7.82 36.73 -10.95
CA ARG A 348 -8.94 37.39 -11.64
C ARG A 348 -10.27 37.17 -10.89
N LEU A 349 -10.55 35.94 -10.45
CA LEU A 349 -11.80 35.59 -9.76
C LEU A 349 -11.90 36.24 -8.36
N PHE A 350 -10.78 36.33 -7.65
CA PHE A 350 -10.68 36.92 -6.33
C PHE A 350 -10.19 38.39 -6.35
N ALA A 351 -10.28 39.07 -7.48
CA ALA A 351 -9.86 40.49 -7.57
C ALA A 351 -10.46 41.41 -6.51
N PRO A 352 -11.74 41.22 -6.07
CA PRO A 352 -12.31 41.99 -4.95
C PRO A 352 -11.72 41.60 -3.57
N TRP A 353 -11.13 40.43 -3.44
CA TRP A 353 -10.61 39.87 -2.17
C TRP A 353 -9.16 39.35 -2.32
N PRO A 354 -8.19 40.22 -2.68
CA PRO A 354 -6.80 39.78 -2.90
C PRO A 354 -6.16 39.18 -1.62
N HIS A 355 -6.63 39.58 -0.45
CA HIS A 355 -6.21 39.06 0.84
C HIS A 355 -6.55 37.56 1.01
N ALA A 356 -7.56 37.04 0.32
CA ALA A 356 -7.89 35.62 0.35
C ALA A 356 -6.85 34.74 -0.37
N LEU A 357 -6.27 35.25 -1.47
CA LEU A 357 -5.16 34.62 -2.17
C LEU A 357 -3.87 34.65 -1.33
N GLN A 358 -3.60 35.84 -0.72
CA GLN A 358 -2.46 35.99 0.16
C GLN A 358 -2.55 35.06 1.39
N ALA A 359 -3.77 34.89 1.95
CA ALA A 359 -3.99 33.93 3.06
C ALA A 359 -3.62 32.49 2.68
N ALA A 360 -3.95 32.06 1.44
CA ALA A 360 -3.56 30.73 0.96
C ALA A 360 -2.04 30.61 0.80
N ARG A 361 -1.38 31.64 0.28
CA ARG A 361 0.08 31.68 0.15
C ARG A 361 0.76 31.67 1.51
N ASP A 362 0.35 32.55 2.44
CA ASP A 362 0.91 32.68 3.79
C ASP A 362 0.77 31.39 4.59
N LEU A 363 -0.39 30.69 4.45
CA LEU A 363 -0.59 29.41 5.10
C LEU A 363 0.35 28.35 4.52
N ALA A 364 0.45 28.26 3.19
CA ALA A 364 1.38 27.34 2.53
C ALA A 364 2.84 27.59 2.96
N ASP A 365 3.25 28.84 3.14
CA ASP A 365 4.62 29.19 3.52
C ASP A 365 4.93 28.92 5.01
N ARG A 366 3.90 28.83 5.86
CA ARG A 366 4.03 28.40 7.27
C ARG A 366 4.14 26.89 7.40
N CYS A 367 3.50 26.14 6.50
CA CYS A 367 3.53 24.68 6.51
C CYS A 367 4.75 24.19 5.75
N ARG A 368 5.83 23.91 6.48
CA ARG A 368 7.14 23.56 5.90
C ARG A 368 7.49 22.09 6.06
N PHE A 369 6.65 21.32 6.73
CA PHE A 369 6.88 19.89 6.90
C PHE A 369 7.00 19.18 5.53
N SER A 370 8.04 18.34 5.40
CA SER A 370 8.28 17.47 4.25
C SER A 370 8.29 16.01 4.70
N LEU A 371 7.83 15.10 3.84
CA LEU A 371 7.94 13.67 4.11
C LEU A 371 9.40 13.18 4.20
N GLU A 372 10.36 13.94 3.68
CA GLU A 372 11.79 13.66 3.84
C GLU A 372 12.28 13.80 5.30
N GLU A 373 11.50 14.46 6.18
CA GLU A 373 11.78 14.55 7.61
C GLU A 373 11.39 13.26 8.38
N LEU A 374 10.67 12.34 7.72
CA LEU A 374 10.29 11.07 8.32
C LEU A 374 11.49 10.14 8.38
N ARG A 375 12.16 10.11 9.52
CA ARG A 375 13.24 9.17 9.79
C ARG A 375 12.62 7.84 10.24
N TYR A 376 13.07 6.78 9.62
CA TYR A 376 12.67 5.43 9.96
C TYR A 376 13.74 4.76 10.83
N GLU A 377 13.36 4.26 11.99
CA GLU A 377 14.23 3.56 12.92
C GLU A 377 13.59 2.21 13.31
N TYR A 378 14.40 1.16 13.26
CA TYR A 378 13.99 -0.17 13.69
C TYR A 378 13.95 -0.29 15.21
N PRO A 379 13.09 -1.17 15.76
CA PRO A 379 13.03 -1.45 17.19
C PRO A 379 14.39 -1.88 17.77
N GLU A 380 14.68 -1.45 19.01
CA GLU A 380 15.92 -1.77 19.73
C GLU A 380 15.82 -3.06 20.55
N GLU A 381 14.62 -3.54 20.85
CA GLU A 381 14.34 -4.63 21.78
C GLU A 381 14.94 -5.99 21.38
N THR A 382 15.47 -6.11 20.18
CA THR A 382 16.12 -7.34 19.67
C THR A 382 17.60 -7.43 20.07
N CYS A 383 18.16 -6.33 20.59
CA CYS A 383 19.57 -6.27 21.03
C CYS A 383 19.61 -6.30 22.56
N PRO A 384 20.45 -7.14 23.19
CA PRO A 384 20.67 -7.11 24.63
C PRO A 384 21.24 -5.78 25.11
N ASP A 385 20.86 -5.36 26.34
CA ASP A 385 21.35 -4.14 26.95
C ASP A 385 22.87 -4.09 26.97
N GLY A 386 23.44 -2.98 26.52
CA GLY A 386 24.87 -2.69 26.52
C GLY A 386 25.68 -3.32 25.39
N LEU A 387 25.03 -3.95 24.41
CA LEU A 387 25.66 -4.39 23.15
C LEU A 387 25.25 -3.48 21.99
N GLU A 388 26.23 -3.15 21.13
CA GLU A 388 25.92 -2.49 19.88
C GLU A 388 25.28 -3.50 18.91
N PRO A 389 24.24 -3.11 18.15
CA PRO A 389 23.53 -4.00 17.23
C PRO A 389 24.44 -4.70 16.22
N GLN A 390 25.49 -4.03 15.74
CA GLN A 390 26.47 -4.62 14.82
C GLN A 390 27.26 -5.72 15.48
N ASP A 391 27.79 -5.48 16.68
CA ASP A 391 28.58 -6.48 17.41
C ASP A 391 27.75 -7.72 17.76
N TYR A 392 26.48 -7.51 18.14
CA TYR A 392 25.57 -8.60 18.43
C TYR A 392 25.22 -9.41 17.17
N LEU A 393 24.98 -8.76 16.04
CA LEU A 393 24.75 -9.43 14.75
C LEU A 393 25.98 -10.27 14.35
N GLU A 394 27.18 -9.74 14.52
CA GLU A 394 28.43 -10.46 14.24
C GLU A 394 28.58 -11.69 15.13
N GLN A 395 28.36 -11.55 16.45
CA GLN A 395 28.40 -12.68 17.38
C GLN A 395 27.41 -13.78 16.97
N LEU A 396 26.16 -13.44 16.67
CA LEU A 396 25.15 -14.41 16.24
C LEU A 396 25.51 -15.07 14.91
N THR A 397 26.06 -14.31 13.98
CA THR A 397 26.47 -14.81 12.65
C THR A 397 27.62 -15.81 12.79
N TRP A 398 28.67 -15.49 13.55
CA TRP A 398 29.79 -16.42 13.74
C TRP A 398 29.41 -17.64 14.58
N ALA A 399 28.54 -17.49 15.58
CA ALA A 399 27.98 -18.63 16.31
C ALA A 399 27.16 -19.55 15.40
N GLY A 400 26.38 -18.96 14.50
CA GLY A 400 25.63 -19.69 13.46
C GLY A 400 26.53 -20.35 12.44
N ALA A 401 27.60 -19.69 12.02
CA ALA A 401 28.59 -20.28 11.10
C ALA A 401 29.26 -21.52 11.73
N ALA A 402 29.62 -21.46 13.01
CA ALA A 402 30.17 -22.62 13.72
C ALA A 402 29.17 -23.80 13.78
N ARG A 403 27.88 -23.54 13.96
CA ARG A 403 26.83 -24.58 13.90
C ARG A 403 26.66 -25.17 12.51
N ARG A 404 26.69 -24.33 11.45
CA ARG A 404 26.52 -24.74 10.05
C ARG A 404 27.73 -25.53 9.51
N TYR A 405 28.93 -25.22 10.00
CA TYR A 405 30.20 -25.82 9.57
C TYR A 405 30.94 -26.43 10.76
N PRO A 406 30.50 -27.59 11.30
CA PRO A 406 31.13 -28.24 12.47
C PRO A 406 32.60 -28.63 12.23
N GLY A 407 33.00 -28.82 10.97
CA GLY A 407 34.40 -29.11 10.56
C GLY A 407 35.28 -27.89 10.37
N GLY A 408 34.80 -26.71 10.71
CA GLY A 408 35.44 -25.40 10.46
C GLY A 408 34.80 -24.64 9.34
N VAL A 409 34.71 -23.33 9.49
CA VAL A 409 34.16 -22.43 8.46
C VAL A 409 35.14 -22.33 7.29
N PRO A 410 34.74 -22.62 6.04
CA PRO A 410 35.62 -22.46 4.89
C PRO A 410 36.10 -21.01 4.72
N ASP A 411 37.36 -20.79 4.35
CA ASP A 411 37.94 -19.44 4.22
C ASP A 411 37.12 -18.54 3.27
N SER A 412 36.67 -19.09 2.15
CA SER A 412 35.83 -18.36 1.18
C SER A 412 34.50 -17.88 1.78
N VAL A 413 33.90 -18.66 2.69
CA VAL A 413 32.68 -18.29 3.40
C VAL A 413 33.01 -17.23 4.46
N ALA A 414 34.11 -17.39 5.20
CA ALA A 414 34.56 -16.44 6.20
C ALA A 414 34.82 -15.06 5.60
N ASP A 415 35.47 -15.00 4.43
CA ASP A 415 35.70 -13.75 3.70
C ASP A 415 34.40 -13.11 3.19
N THR A 416 33.43 -13.94 2.76
CA THR A 416 32.13 -13.46 2.35
C THR A 416 31.37 -12.88 3.53
N LEU A 417 31.34 -13.56 4.67
CA LEU A 417 30.69 -13.07 5.90
C LEU A 417 31.25 -11.72 6.35
N ARG A 418 32.59 -11.56 6.35
CA ARG A 418 33.22 -10.28 6.74
C ARG A 418 32.77 -9.13 5.82
N ARG A 419 32.76 -9.36 4.50
CA ARG A 419 32.29 -8.35 3.53
C ARG A 419 30.82 -8.00 3.68
N GLU A 420 29.96 -9.00 3.88
CA GLU A 420 28.54 -8.78 4.08
C GLU A 420 28.25 -8.02 5.38
N LEU A 421 28.90 -8.39 6.50
CA LEU A 421 28.74 -7.73 7.78
C LEU A 421 29.23 -6.27 7.75
N ASP A 422 30.37 -6.00 7.08
CA ASP A 422 30.87 -4.63 6.88
C ASP A 422 29.86 -3.77 6.11
N LEU A 423 29.29 -4.30 5.03
CA LEU A 423 28.28 -3.58 4.23
C LEU A 423 26.97 -3.37 5.00
N ILE A 424 26.51 -4.38 5.75
CA ILE A 424 25.32 -4.27 6.61
C ILE A 424 25.52 -3.16 7.66
N GLY A 425 26.73 -3.08 8.25
CA GLY A 425 27.09 -2.03 9.20
C GLY A 425 27.10 -0.63 8.58
N LYS A 426 27.75 -0.48 7.41
CA LYS A 426 27.80 0.80 6.66
C LYS A 426 26.42 1.33 6.29
N LEU A 427 25.49 0.45 5.97
CA LEU A 427 24.12 0.80 5.60
C LEU A 427 23.16 0.92 6.79
N HIS A 428 23.65 0.79 8.03
CA HIS A 428 22.84 0.87 9.26
C HIS A 428 21.69 -0.12 9.34
N LEU A 429 21.89 -1.36 8.85
CA LEU A 429 20.88 -2.41 8.76
C LEU A 429 20.94 -3.50 9.86
N PRO A 430 21.85 -3.53 10.85
CA PRO A 430 21.94 -4.64 11.80
C PRO A 430 20.61 -4.94 12.50
N ARG A 431 19.89 -3.92 12.96
CA ARG A 431 18.59 -4.08 13.63
C ARG A 431 17.54 -4.77 12.76
N TYR A 432 17.58 -4.56 11.47
CA TYR A 432 16.69 -5.23 10.51
C TYR A 432 16.91 -6.75 10.50
N PHE A 433 18.18 -7.18 10.39
CA PHE A 433 18.53 -8.59 10.42
C PHE A 433 18.21 -9.23 11.77
N LEU A 434 18.47 -8.53 12.87
CA LEU A 434 18.16 -8.98 14.23
C LEU A 434 16.66 -9.15 14.46
N THR A 435 15.83 -8.24 13.94
CA THR A 435 14.38 -8.33 14.02
C THR A 435 13.86 -9.58 13.31
N ILE A 436 14.37 -9.86 12.10
CA ILE A 436 13.96 -11.06 11.36
C ILE A 436 14.44 -12.33 12.05
N LYS A 437 15.65 -12.31 12.59
CA LYS A 437 16.20 -13.41 13.38
C LYS A 437 15.33 -13.71 14.61
N ASP A 438 14.89 -12.69 15.35
CA ASP A 438 14.00 -12.82 16.51
C ASP A 438 12.68 -13.50 16.13
N ILE A 439 12.06 -13.08 15.02
CA ILE A 439 10.81 -13.68 14.50
C ILE A 439 11.00 -15.15 14.09
N VAL A 440 12.11 -15.46 13.42
CA VAL A 440 12.45 -16.82 13.01
C VAL A 440 12.74 -17.71 14.22
N ASP A 441 13.44 -17.18 15.22
CA ASP A 441 13.75 -17.90 16.48
C ASP A 441 12.47 -18.18 17.27
N PHE A 442 11.56 -17.21 17.38
CA PHE A 442 10.26 -17.44 17.98
C PHE A 442 9.53 -18.62 17.33
N ALA A 443 9.46 -18.66 15.99
CA ALA A 443 8.78 -19.71 15.26
C ALA A 443 9.39 -21.09 15.52
N ARG A 444 10.71 -21.17 15.58
CA ARG A 444 11.44 -22.43 15.79
C ARG A 444 11.43 -22.91 17.24
N ALA A 445 11.26 -21.98 18.18
CA ALA A 445 11.18 -22.29 19.61
C ALA A 445 9.80 -22.83 20.06
N GLN A 446 8.82 -22.83 19.17
CA GLN A 446 7.50 -23.41 19.50
C GLN A 446 7.56 -24.93 19.61
N ASP A 447 6.62 -25.53 20.33
CA ASP A 447 6.47 -26.98 20.46
C ASP A 447 5.09 -27.42 19.93
N PRO A 448 5.01 -28.13 18.79
CA PRO A 448 6.10 -28.42 17.85
C PRO A 448 6.61 -27.15 17.13
N PRO A 449 7.86 -27.12 16.63
CA PRO A 449 8.42 -25.98 15.91
C PRO A 449 7.59 -25.63 14.69
N ILE A 450 7.43 -24.31 14.44
CA ILE A 450 6.80 -23.80 13.22
C ILE A 450 7.84 -23.82 12.08
N LEU A 451 7.58 -24.58 11.02
CA LEU A 451 8.47 -24.60 9.87
C LEU A 451 8.47 -23.22 9.18
N CYS A 452 9.66 -22.71 8.95
CA CYS A 452 9.87 -21.45 8.25
C CYS A 452 11.10 -21.48 7.36
N GLN A 453 11.07 -20.68 6.27
CA GLN A 453 12.13 -20.64 5.27
C GLN A 453 12.22 -19.25 4.64
N GLY A 454 13.38 -18.61 4.77
CA GLY A 454 13.68 -17.40 4.01
C GLY A 454 13.89 -17.70 2.51
N ARG A 455 13.45 -16.77 1.66
CA ARG A 455 13.49 -16.90 0.20
C ARG A 455 13.84 -15.61 -0.51
N GLY A 456 13.80 -15.62 -1.83
CA GLY A 456 13.99 -14.42 -2.67
C GLY A 456 15.47 -13.98 -2.69
N SER A 457 15.68 -12.67 -2.65
CA SER A 457 17.02 -12.06 -2.70
C SER A 457 17.87 -12.39 -1.48
N ALA A 458 17.27 -12.58 -0.31
CA ALA A 458 17.95 -12.95 0.94
C ALA A 458 18.70 -14.29 0.84
N ALA A 459 18.29 -15.20 -0.07
CA ALA A 459 19.00 -16.44 -0.33
C ALA A 459 20.42 -16.24 -0.89
N ASN A 460 20.78 -15.04 -1.34
CA ASN A 460 22.12 -14.68 -1.77
C ASN A 460 23.03 -14.21 -0.62
N SER A 461 22.56 -14.18 0.64
CA SER A 461 23.32 -13.75 1.80
C SER A 461 23.87 -14.93 2.60
N ALA A 462 25.16 -14.93 2.82
CA ALA A 462 25.83 -15.87 3.72
C ALA A 462 25.48 -15.57 5.20
N VAL A 463 25.27 -14.29 5.55
CA VAL A 463 24.80 -13.86 6.88
C VAL A 463 23.42 -14.45 7.15
N CYS A 464 22.46 -14.34 6.21
CA CYS A 464 21.13 -14.95 6.35
C CYS A 464 21.19 -16.47 6.51
N TYR A 465 22.13 -17.14 5.83
CA TYR A 465 22.34 -18.58 5.99
C TYR A 465 22.87 -18.93 7.40
N CYS A 466 23.84 -18.19 7.90
CA CYS A 466 24.40 -18.43 9.24
C CYS A 466 23.41 -18.07 10.36
N LEU A 467 22.58 -17.05 10.16
CA LEU A 467 21.47 -16.70 11.09
C LEU A 467 20.29 -17.71 11.00
N GLU A 468 20.40 -18.72 10.15
CA GLU A 468 19.35 -19.72 9.93
C GLU A 468 18.05 -19.17 9.31
N ILE A 469 18.09 -17.97 8.75
CA ILE A 469 16.96 -17.36 8.02
C ILE A 469 16.75 -18.11 6.69
N THR A 470 17.85 -18.43 5.98
CA THR A 470 17.82 -19.14 4.70
C THR A 470 18.53 -20.48 4.77
N ALA A 471 18.33 -21.36 3.77
CA ALA A 471 18.96 -22.69 3.70
C ALA A 471 19.93 -22.86 2.51
N VAL A 472 20.25 -21.79 1.78
CA VAL A 472 21.18 -21.85 0.64
C VAL A 472 22.63 -21.73 1.13
N ASP A 473 23.38 -22.83 1.02
CA ASP A 473 24.75 -22.92 1.52
C ASP A 473 25.73 -22.16 0.61
N PRO A 474 26.39 -21.09 1.10
CA PRO A 474 27.32 -20.28 0.30
C PRO A 474 28.58 -21.06 -0.13
N ALA A 475 28.95 -22.14 0.57
CA ALA A 475 30.07 -22.99 0.18
C ALA A 475 29.76 -23.85 -1.05
N LYS A 476 28.49 -24.14 -1.33
CA LYS A 476 28.04 -24.96 -2.46
C LYS A 476 27.54 -24.17 -3.64
N HIS A 477 27.15 -22.91 -3.41
CA HIS A 477 26.53 -22.03 -4.41
C HIS A 477 27.27 -20.71 -4.44
N ALA A 478 27.65 -20.25 -5.64
CA ALA A 478 28.20 -18.91 -5.83
C ALA A 478 27.06 -17.91 -5.61
N LEU A 479 27.04 -17.24 -4.47
CA LEU A 479 26.07 -16.23 -4.11
C LEU A 479 26.45 -14.88 -4.70
N LEU A 480 25.46 -14.10 -5.09
CA LEU A 480 25.63 -12.73 -5.62
C LEU A 480 24.97 -11.75 -4.63
N PHE A 481 25.71 -11.35 -3.59
CA PHE A 481 25.20 -10.48 -2.52
C PHE A 481 24.73 -9.11 -3.04
N ASP A 482 25.39 -8.56 -4.06
CA ASP A 482 24.99 -7.30 -4.70
C ASP A 482 23.55 -7.31 -5.26
N ARG A 483 22.99 -8.50 -5.49
CA ARG A 483 21.57 -8.65 -5.82
C ARG A 483 20.67 -8.38 -4.62
N PHE A 484 21.13 -8.64 -3.42
CA PHE A 484 20.37 -8.46 -2.19
C PHE A 484 20.56 -7.05 -1.62
N ILE A 485 21.83 -6.64 -1.40
CA ILE A 485 22.20 -5.33 -0.86
C ILE A 485 23.45 -4.83 -1.60
N SER A 486 23.53 -3.52 -1.94
CA SER A 486 24.71 -2.85 -2.46
C SER A 486 24.72 -1.39 -2.05
N GLU A 487 25.93 -0.76 -1.95
CA GLU A 487 26.07 0.65 -1.57
C GLU A 487 25.35 1.60 -2.54
N ASP A 488 25.36 1.25 -3.84
CA ASP A 488 24.74 2.06 -4.91
C ASP A 488 23.22 1.87 -5.04
N ARG A 489 22.66 0.93 -4.27
CA ARG A 489 21.23 0.61 -4.35
C ARG A 489 20.45 1.49 -3.38
N ASN A 490 19.73 2.44 -3.93
CA ASN A 490 18.84 3.33 -3.15
C ASN A 490 17.47 2.65 -2.82
N GLU A 491 17.47 1.32 -2.70
CA GLU A 491 16.29 0.52 -2.34
C GLU A 491 16.59 -0.29 -1.09
N PRO A 492 15.67 -0.34 -0.13
CA PRO A 492 15.84 -1.16 1.07
C PRO A 492 15.92 -2.65 0.73
N PRO A 493 16.64 -3.48 1.54
CA PRO A 493 16.63 -4.92 1.40
C PRO A 493 15.24 -5.48 1.69
N ASP A 494 14.87 -6.56 1.03
CA ASP A 494 13.60 -7.26 1.21
C ASP A 494 13.88 -8.72 1.59
N ILE A 495 13.64 -9.07 2.86
CA ILE A 495 13.77 -10.44 3.37
C ILE A 495 12.39 -11.04 3.55
N ASP A 496 12.02 -11.90 2.61
CA ASP A 496 10.81 -12.69 2.67
C ASP A 496 11.02 -13.95 3.52
N VAL A 497 10.15 -14.22 4.48
CA VAL A 497 10.12 -15.48 5.22
C VAL A 497 8.77 -16.16 5.07
N ASP A 498 8.76 -17.36 4.52
CA ASP A 498 7.59 -18.21 4.42
C ASP A 498 7.44 -19.03 5.71
N PHE A 499 6.27 -19.01 6.31
CA PHE A 499 5.88 -19.81 7.48
C PHE A 499 4.80 -20.82 7.11
N GLU A 500 4.62 -21.84 7.92
CA GLU A 500 3.49 -22.75 7.80
C GLU A 500 2.18 -21.96 7.76
N HIS A 501 1.33 -22.27 6.78
CA HIS A 501 0.10 -21.52 6.56
C HIS A 501 -0.85 -21.55 7.77
N GLU A 502 -1.00 -22.71 8.43
CA GLU A 502 -1.95 -22.89 9.54
C GLU A 502 -1.48 -22.19 10.82
N ARG A 503 -0.16 -22.08 11.02
CA ARG A 503 0.43 -21.52 12.25
C ARG A 503 1.03 -20.12 12.08
N ARG A 504 0.98 -19.55 10.90
CA ARG A 504 1.49 -18.19 10.65
C ARG A 504 0.83 -17.13 11.53
N GLU A 505 -0.45 -17.31 11.90
CA GLU A 505 -1.14 -16.35 12.76
C GLU A 505 -0.47 -16.22 14.14
N GLU A 506 0.10 -17.30 14.68
CA GLU A 506 0.86 -17.28 15.94
C GLU A 506 2.06 -16.32 15.84
N VAL A 507 2.75 -16.33 14.68
CA VAL A 507 3.89 -15.43 14.42
C VAL A 507 3.42 -13.97 14.26
N ILE A 508 2.28 -13.73 13.59
CA ILE A 508 1.68 -12.40 13.46
C ILE A 508 1.31 -11.83 14.83
N GLN A 509 0.67 -12.63 15.68
CA GLN A 509 0.28 -12.19 17.01
C GLN A 509 1.49 -12.01 17.94
N TYR A 510 2.56 -12.81 17.77
CA TYR A 510 3.84 -12.55 18.45
C TYR A 510 4.39 -11.17 18.14
N ILE A 511 4.39 -10.75 16.86
CA ILE A 511 4.87 -9.43 16.46
C ILE A 511 4.05 -8.33 17.14
N TYR A 512 2.73 -8.44 17.16
CA TYR A 512 1.87 -7.47 17.86
C TYR A 512 2.07 -7.48 19.38
N ALA A 513 2.27 -8.65 19.99
CA ALA A 513 2.55 -8.76 21.42
C ALA A 513 3.92 -8.18 21.79
N ARG A 514 4.93 -8.39 20.93
CA ARG A 514 6.31 -7.96 21.15
C ARG A 514 6.50 -6.46 21.00
N TYR A 515 5.94 -5.88 19.92
CA TYR A 515 6.19 -4.48 19.55
C TYR A 515 5.01 -3.56 19.85
N GLY A 516 3.83 -4.09 20.09
CA GLY A 516 2.59 -3.32 20.27
C GLY A 516 1.99 -2.84 18.94
N ARG A 517 0.65 -2.70 18.89
CA ARG A 517 -0.09 -2.28 17.68
C ARG A 517 0.16 -0.82 17.29
N HIS A 518 0.66 -0.01 18.20
CA HIS A 518 1.03 1.38 17.96
C HIS A 518 2.41 1.54 17.30
N ARG A 519 3.20 0.46 17.23
CA ARG A 519 4.54 0.41 16.62
C ARG A 519 4.66 -0.63 15.51
N ALA A 520 3.63 -1.48 15.34
CA ALA A 520 3.57 -2.53 14.34
C ALA A 520 2.28 -2.44 13.53
N GLY A 521 2.38 -2.51 12.20
CA GLY A 521 1.23 -2.53 11.29
C GLY A 521 1.57 -3.23 9.99
N LEU A 522 0.58 -3.90 9.39
CA LEU A 522 0.73 -4.45 8.06
C LEU A 522 0.82 -3.32 7.02
N CYS A 523 1.63 -3.48 6.00
CA CYS A 523 1.64 -2.59 4.85
C CYS A 523 0.28 -2.61 4.14
N ALA A 524 -0.11 -1.54 3.47
CA ALA A 524 -1.28 -1.54 2.61
C ALA A 524 -1.02 -2.24 1.28
N THR A 525 -2.11 -2.61 0.63
CA THR A 525 -2.16 -2.93 -0.80
C THR A 525 -3.27 -2.10 -1.42
N VAL A 526 -2.95 -1.31 -2.42
CA VAL A 526 -3.94 -0.53 -3.15
C VAL A 526 -4.68 -1.43 -4.13
N ILE A 527 -5.98 -1.59 -3.93
CA ILE A 527 -6.85 -2.32 -4.86
C ILE A 527 -7.32 -1.34 -5.91
N HIS A 528 -6.96 -1.60 -7.17
CA HIS A 528 -7.33 -0.79 -8.31
C HIS A 528 -8.50 -1.37 -9.09
N TYR A 529 -9.25 -0.53 -9.79
CA TYR A 529 -10.27 -0.97 -10.73
C TYR A 529 -9.64 -1.75 -11.87
N ARG A 530 -9.95 -3.04 -11.96
CA ARG A 530 -9.59 -3.91 -13.08
C ARG A 530 -10.70 -3.89 -14.15
N PRO A 531 -10.41 -4.22 -15.41
CA PRO A 531 -11.37 -4.08 -16.50
C PRO A 531 -12.75 -4.65 -16.21
N ARG A 532 -12.83 -5.89 -15.70
CA ARG A 532 -14.13 -6.53 -15.38
C ARG A 532 -14.92 -5.80 -14.30
N MET A 533 -14.24 -5.28 -13.27
CA MET A 533 -14.91 -4.55 -12.20
C MET A 533 -15.31 -3.16 -12.68
N ALA A 534 -14.41 -2.48 -13.41
CA ALA A 534 -14.70 -1.17 -13.98
C ALA A 534 -15.93 -1.21 -14.88
N ILE A 535 -16.04 -2.18 -15.81
CA ILE A 535 -17.22 -2.38 -16.67
C ILE A 535 -18.49 -2.52 -15.83
N ARG A 536 -18.48 -3.34 -14.78
CA ARG A 536 -19.66 -3.58 -13.95
C ARG A 536 -20.09 -2.34 -13.18
N GLU A 537 -19.15 -1.67 -12.52
CA GLU A 537 -19.44 -0.50 -11.69
C GLU A 537 -19.84 0.70 -12.55
N VAL A 538 -19.08 1.01 -13.61
CA VAL A 538 -19.39 2.11 -14.55
C VAL A 538 -20.69 1.83 -15.30
N GLY A 539 -20.88 0.61 -15.83
CA GLY A 539 -22.09 0.25 -16.54
C GLY A 539 -23.32 0.37 -15.65
N LYS A 540 -23.26 -0.10 -14.39
CA LYS A 540 -24.34 0.06 -13.41
C LYS A 540 -24.60 1.54 -13.09
N ALA A 541 -23.57 2.34 -12.87
CA ALA A 541 -23.69 3.77 -12.62
C ALA A 541 -24.28 4.53 -13.81
N MET A 542 -24.00 4.08 -15.03
CA MET A 542 -24.55 4.63 -16.27
C MET A 542 -25.93 4.07 -16.65
N GLY A 543 -26.50 3.15 -15.84
CA GLY A 543 -27.83 2.64 -16.01
C GLY A 543 -27.98 1.42 -16.94
N LEU A 544 -26.86 0.74 -17.27
CA LEU A 544 -26.94 -0.51 -18.01
C LEU A 544 -27.48 -1.62 -17.11
N SER A 545 -28.24 -2.56 -17.69
CA SER A 545 -28.74 -3.74 -16.98
C SER A 545 -27.59 -4.68 -16.57
N GLU A 546 -27.82 -5.53 -15.57
CA GLU A 546 -26.83 -6.50 -15.10
C GLU A 546 -26.43 -7.50 -16.19
N ASP A 547 -27.37 -7.90 -17.06
CA ASP A 547 -27.11 -8.80 -18.18
C ASP A 547 -26.17 -8.19 -19.22
N VAL A 548 -26.37 -6.92 -19.56
CA VAL A 548 -25.51 -6.18 -20.48
C VAL A 548 -24.11 -6.02 -19.87
N THR A 549 -24.01 -5.62 -18.60
CA THR A 549 -22.72 -5.47 -17.92
C THR A 549 -22.00 -6.81 -17.75
N ALA A 550 -22.73 -7.91 -17.52
CA ALA A 550 -22.17 -9.25 -17.45
C ALA A 550 -21.66 -9.73 -18.81
N ALA A 551 -22.40 -9.45 -19.90
CA ALA A 551 -21.97 -9.77 -21.27
C ALA A 551 -20.69 -9.01 -21.63
N LEU A 552 -20.64 -7.69 -21.38
CA LEU A 552 -19.44 -6.88 -21.57
C LEU A 552 -18.23 -7.37 -20.74
N ALA A 553 -18.45 -7.75 -19.48
CA ALA A 553 -17.39 -8.25 -18.63
C ALA A 553 -16.81 -9.60 -19.09
N LYS A 554 -17.55 -10.39 -19.89
CA LYS A 554 -17.07 -11.64 -20.51
C LYS A 554 -16.13 -11.41 -21.69
N THR A 555 -16.26 -10.29 -22.41
CA THR A 555 -15.42 -9.97 -23.57
C THR A 555 -13.97 -9.63 -23.16
N VAL A 556 -13.74 -9.37 -21.87
CA VAL A 556 -12.41 -9.06 -21.36
C VAL A 556 -11.68 -10.35 -21.00
N TRP A 557 -10.76 -10.76 -21.87
CA TRP A 557 -9.86 -11.89 -21.67
C TRP A 557 -8.55 -11.46 -21.00
N GLY A 558 -8.21 -12.13 -19.90
CA GLY A 558 -6.98 -11.86 -19.13
C GLY A 558 -7.11 -10.68 -18.16
N GLY A 559 -6.59 -10.85 -16.94
CA GLY A 559 -6.64 -9.84 -15.88
C GLY A 559 -5.74 -8.61 -16.07
N HIS A 560 -4.99 -8.51 -17.18
CA HIS A 560 -3.86 -7.61 -17.34
C HIS A 560 -4.01 -6.57 -18.46
N GLY A 561 -5.11 -6.55 -19.21
CA GLY A 561 -5.36 -5.54 -20.25
C GLY A 561 -5.72 -4.19 -19.64
N ARG A 562 -5.07 -3.12 -20.10
CA ARG A 562 -5.45 -1.72 -19.76
C ARG A 562 -6.57 -1.18 -20.66
N SER A 563 -6.93 -1.86 -21.75
CA SER A 563 -7.91 -1.40 -22.70
C SER A 563 -8.97 -2.47 -23.00
N ILE A 564 -10.18 -2.02 -23.30
CA ILE A 564 -11.26 -2.82 -23.81
C ILE A 564 -11.14 -2.82 -25.33
N LYS A 565 -10.93 -3.99 -25.92
CA LYS A 565 -10.83 -4.09 -27.38
C LYS A 565 -12.23 -4.04 -27.98
N GLU A 566 -12.58 -2.96 -28.67
CA GLU A 566 -13.86 -2.74 -29.33
C GLU A 566 -14.27 -3.92 -30.22
N ALA A 567 -13.35 -4.45 -31.02
CA ALA A 567 -13.59 -5.63 -31.86
C ALA A 567 -14.02 -6.90 -31.10
N HIS A 568 -13.71 -7.01 -29.81
CA HIS A 568 -14.20 -8.11 -28.97
C HIS A 568 -15.63 -7.83 -28.48
N VAL A 569 -15.95 -6.57 -28.18
CA VAL A 569 -17.31 -6.17 -27.74
C VAL A 569 -18.31 -6.44 -28.85
N GLU A 570 -18.03 -6.04 -30.10
CA GLU A 570 -18.88 -6.30 -31.24
C GLU A 570 -19.05 -7.80 -31.53
N ARG A 571 -17.92 -8.52 -31.56
CA ARG A 571 -17.91 -9.93 -32.01
C ARG A 571 -18.43 -10.90 -30.94
N GLU A 572 -18.08 -10.69 -29.66
CA GLU A 572 -18.38 -11.65 -28.59
C GLU A 572 -19.62 -11.30 -27.79
N ALA A 573 -19.95 -10.00 -27.64
CA ALA A 573 -21.15 -9.54 -26.94
C ALA A 573 -22.29 -9.19 -27.89
N GLY A 574 -22.04 -9.10 -29.20
CA GLY A 574 -23.06 -8.77 -30.22
C GLY A 574 -23.68 -7.38 -30.04
N MET A 575 -22.91 -6.44 -29.48
CA MET A 575 -23.36 -5.09 -29.14
C MET A 575 -22.98 -4.11 -30.24
N ASP A 576 -23.90 -3.22 -30.56
CA ASP A 576 -23.70 -2.19 -31.58
C ASP A 576 -22.94 -1.01 -30.98
N LEU A 577 -21.67 -0.85 -31.38
CA LEU A 577 -20.84 0.26 -30.98
C LEU A 577 -21.18 1.60 -31.65
N SER A 578 -22.18 1.63 -32.57
CA SER A 578 -22.70 2.90 -33.06
C SER A 578 -23.57 3.63 -32.01
N ASP A 579 -24.06 2.93 -30.97
CA ASP A 579 -24.78 3.52 -29.84
C ASP A 579 -23.90 4.52 -29.07
N PRO A 580 -24.25 5.81 -29.03
CA PRO A 580 -23.47 6.82 -28.34
C PRO A 580 -23.37 6.61 -26.81
N HIS A 581 -24.43 5.99 -26.22
CA HIS A 581 -24.45 5.70 -24.78
C HIS A 581 -23.44 4.60 -24.44
N LEU A 582 -23.44 3.50 -25.20
CA LEU A 582 -22.49 2.41 -25.01
C LEU A 582 -21.04 2.87 -25.20
N ARG A 583 -20.76 3.69 -26.26
CA ARG A 583 -19.42 4.27 -26.45
C ARG A 583 -18.98 5.12 -25.27
N ARG A 584 -19.89 5.93 -24.70
CA ARG A 584 -19.59 6.74 -23.52
C ARG A 584 -19.29 5.87 -22.29
N VAL A 585 -20.05 4.79 -22.09
CA VAL A 585 -19.78 3.81 -21.02
C VAL A 585 -18.40 3.20 -21.17
N LEU A 586 -18.01 2.77 -22.38
CA LEU A 586 -16.69 2.19 -22.63
C LEU A 586 -15.56 3.19 -22.39
N ALA A 587 -15.68 4.42 -22.90
CA ALA A 587 -14.69 5.48 -22.70
C ALA A 587 -14.51 5.86 -21.22
N LEU A 588 -15.59 5.92 -20.43
CA LEU A 588 -15.52 6.17 -18.99
C LEU A 588 -14.95 4.95 -18.23
N THR A 589 -15.25 3.75 -18.71
CA THR A 589 -14.66 2.53 -18.16
C THR A 589 -13.15 2.50 -18.34
N GLU A 590 -12.65 2.88 -19.52
CA GLU A 590 -11.19 2.97 -19.76
C GLU A 590 -10.53 3.99 -18.85
N GLN A 591 -11.15 5.14 -18.62
CA GLN A 591 -10.65 6.13 -17.67
C GLN A 591 -10.70 5.64 -16.21
N MET A 592 -11.64 4.76 -15.88
CA MET A 592 -11.77 4.17 -14.54
C MET A 592 -10.76 3.05 -14.27
N ILE A 593 -10.29 2.35 -15.30
CA ILE A 593 -9.29 1.28 -15.17
C ILE A 593 -7.99 1.86 -14.61
N GLY A 594 -7.49 1.28 -13.53
CA GLY A 594 -6.28 1.71 -12.84
C GLY A 594 -6.52 2.74 -11.74
N MET A 595 -7.73 3.31 -11.61
CA MET A 595 -8.06 4.15 -10.45
C MET A 595 -8.09 3.33 -9.16
N PRO A 596 -7.62 3.87 -8.01
CA PRO A 596 -7.70 3.20 -6.73
C PRO A 596 -9.16 3.03 -6.30
N ARG A 597 -9.48 1.85 -5.81
CA ARG A 597 -10.82 1.49 -5.34
C ARG A 597 -10.94 1.54 -3.82
N HIS A 598 -10.02 0.93 -3.13
CA HIS A 598 -9.89 0.96 -1.67
C HIS A 598 -8.51 0.41 -1.26
N LEU A 599 -8.12 0.67 -0.02
CA LEU A 599 -6.99 0.02 0.60
C LEU A 599 -7.37 -1.38 1.10
N SER A 600 -6.40 -2.28 1.08
CA SER A 600 -6.45 -3.60 1.70
C SER A 600 -5.15 -3.84 2.46
N GLN A 601 -5.17 -4.78 3.41
CA GLN A 601 -3.95 -5.19 4.08
C GLN A 601 -3.07 -6.05 3.14
N HIS A 602 -1.76 -5.88 3.21
CA HIS A 602 -0.80 -6.79 2.59
C HIS A 602 -0.89 -8.19 3.23
N VAL A 603 -0.51 -9.21 2.48
CA VAL A 603 -0.62 -10.59 2.95
C VAL A 603 0.28 -10.92 4.14
N GLY A 604 1.37 -10.18 4.37
CA GLY A 604 2.30 -10.48 5.46
C GLY A 604 3.40 -9.44 5.70
N GLY A 605 3.45 -8.33 4.92
CA GLY A 605 4.48 -7.29 5.09
C GLY A 605 4.21 -6.42 6.30
N PHE A 606 5.05 -6.47 7.32
CA PHE A 606 4.99 -5.65 8.52
C PHE A 606 5.93 -4.44 8.44
N ILE A 607 5.45 -3.32 8.91
CA ILE A 607 6.25 -2.15 9.24
C ILE A 607 6.37 -2.12 10.78
N LEU A 608 7.60 -2.02 11.26
CA LEU A 608 7.95 -2.05 12.68
C LEU A 608 8.81 -0.84 13.00
N THR A 609 8.39 0.02 13.93
CA THR A 609 9.10 1.24 14.28
C THR A 609 9.53 1.25 15.75
N GLN A 610 10.62 1.97 16.04
CA GLN A 610 11.03 2.24 17.41
C GLN A 610 10.05 3.21 18.10
N GLY A 611 9.73 4.31 17.44
CA GLY A 611 8.72 5.28 17.87
C GLY A 611 7.32 4.88 17.49
N LEU A 612 6.35 5.76 17.76
CA LEU A 612 4.95 5.53 17.39
C LEU A 612 4.75 5.55 15.87
N LEU A 613 4.36 4.41 15.31
CA LEU A 613 4.03 4.30 13.89
C LEU A 613 2.85 5.20 13.50
N THR A 614 1.89 5.41 14.43
CA THR A 614 0.76 6.33 14.27
C THR A 614 1.17 7.81 14.11
N GLU A 615 2.42 8.18 14.43
CA GLU A 615 2.96 9.51 14.14
C GLU A 615 3.61 9.60 12.76
N THR A 616 3.89 8.46 12.13
CA THR A 616 4.50 8.39 10.80
C THR A 616 3.44 8.27 9.72
N VAL A 617 2.42 7.44 9.94
CA VAL A 617 1.36 7.17 8.99
C VAL A 617 0.08 6.77 9.73
N PRO A 618 -1.12 7.15 9.25
CA PRO A 618 -2.36 6.65 9.81
C PRO A 618 -2.47 5.14 9.73
N ILE A 619 -3.01 4.54 10.81
CA ILE A 619 -3.26 3.10 10.93
C ILE A 619 -4.78 2.88 10.97
N GLY A 620 -5.24 1.84 10.29
CA GLY A 620 -6.64 1.42 10.31
C GLY A 620 -6.82 -0.07 10.55
N ASN A 621 -8.02 -0.48 10.87
CA ASN A 621 -8.35 -1.87 11.10
C ASN A 621 -8.40 -2.67 9.80
N GLY A 622 -7.86 -3.88 9.82
CA GLY A 622 -7.98 -4.86 8.74
C GLY A 622 -9.38 -5.47 8.65
N ALA A 623 -9.64 -6.20 7.57
CA ALA A 623 -10.87 -7.00 7.45
C ALA A 623 -10.83 -8.26 8.32
N MET A 624 -9.65 -8.72 8.73
CA MET A 624 -9.48 -9.81 9.69
C MET A 624 -9.42 -9.23 11.09
N PRO A 625 -10.05 -9.91 12.07
CA PRO A 625 -9.94 -9.50 13.47
C PRO A 625 -8.47 -9.39 13.91
N ASP A 626 -8.21 -8.53 14.86
CA ASP A 626 -6.90 -8.34 15.48
C ASP A 626 -5.75 -7.99 14.53
N ARG A 627 -6.05 -7.43 13.35
CA ARG A 627 -5.05 -6.92 12.41
C ARG A 627 -5.27 -5.45 12.12
N SER A 628 -4.17 -4.69 12.16
CA SER A 628 -4.10 -3.31 11.75
C SER A 628 -3.18 -3.16 10.53
N PHE A 629 -3.41 -2.15 9.71
CA PHE A 629 -2.57 -1.85 8.56
C PHE A 629 -2.38 -0.34 8.40
N ILE A 630 -1.22 0.06 7.87
CA ILE A 630 -0.91 1.44 7.54
C ILE A 630 -1.54 1.82 6.19
N GLU A 631 -1.66 3.11 5.89
CA GLU A 631 -2.27 3.57 4.63
C GLU A 631 -1.36 3.49 3.40
N TRP A 632 -0.05 3.28 3.57
CA TRP A 632 0.94 3.25 2.49
C TRP A 632 1.18 1.85 1.96
N ASP A 633 1.30 1.71 0.65
CA ASP A 633 1.66 0.47 -0.01
C ASP A 633 3.18 0.32 -0.18
N LYS A 634 3.61 -0.77 -0.84
CA LYS A 634 5.04 -1.05 -1.05
C LYS A 634 5.78 0.09 -1.73
N ASP A 635 5.20 0.67 -2.80
CA ASP A 635 5.85 1.73 -3.57
C ASP A 635 6.00 3.02 -2.74
N ASP A 636 5.04 3.30 -1.85
CA ASP A 636 5.08 4.46 -0.97
C ASP A 636 6.16 4.30 0.12
N ILE A 637 6.25 3.12 0.75
CA ILE A 637 7.27 2.85 1.78
C ILE A 637 8.68 2.78 1.17
N ASP A 638 8.83 2.20 -0.03
CA ASP A 638 10.10 2.15 -0.75
C ASP A 638 10.59 3.58 -1.09
N ALA A 639 9.68 4.48 -1.50
CA ALA A 639 10.00 5.89 -1.78
C ALA A 639 10.48 6.67 -0.54
N LEU A 640 10.06 6.26 0.65
CA LEU A 640 10.45 6.86 1.94
C LEU A 640 11.60 6.12 2.63
N GLY A 641 12.15 5.07 2.02
CA GLY A 641 13.23 4.26 2.62
C GLY A 641 12.78 3.45 3.84
N ILE A 642 11.49 3.18 3.99
CA ILE A 642 10.92 2.41 5.10
C ILE A 642 11.07 0.93 4.80
N LEU A 643 11.66 0.18 5.73
CA LEU A 643 11.89 -1.25 5.59
C LEU A 643 10.69 -2.07 6.04
N LYS A 644 10.43 -3.13 5.32
CA LYS A 644 9.32 -4.06 5.55
C LYS A 644 9.87 -5.45 5.93
N VAL A 645 9.19 -6.12 6.85
CA VAL A 645 9.44 -7.53 7.21
C VAL A 645 8.30 -8.38 6.67
N ASP A 646 8.58 -9.31 5.77
CA ASP A 646 7.55 -10.15 5.17
C ASP A 646 7.38 -11.48 5.92
N VAL A 647 6.23 -11.63 6.59
CA VAL A 647 5.76 -12.83 7.26
C VAL A 647 4.72 -13.51 6.37
N LEU A 648 5.17 -14.34 5.44
CA LEU A 648 4.34 -14.94 4.40
C LEU A 648 3.84 -16.33 4.79
N ALA A 649 2.84 -16.86 4.10
CA ALA A 649 2.32 -18.21 4.33
C ALA A 649 2.63 -19.11 3.13
N LEU A 650 3.20 -20.27 3.41
CA LEU A 650 3.40 -21.32 2.41
C LEU A 650 2.69 -22.61 2.84
N GLY A 651 1.58 -22.93 2.17
CA GLY A 651 0.79 -24.14 2.45
C GLY A 651 1.59 -25.44 2.29
N MET A 652 2.63 -25.45 1.44
CA MET A 652 3.50 -26.61 1.28
C MET A 652 4.31 -26.91 2.54
N LEU A 653 4.74 -25.89 3.31
CA LEU A 653 5.40 -26.14 4.61
C LEU A 653 4.48 -26.87 5.59
N THR A 654 3.21 -26.48 5.66
CA THR A 654 2.19 -27.19 6.45
C THR A 654 1.99 -28.63 5.95
N CYS A 655 1.95 -28.84 4.62
CA CYS A 655 1.82 -30.16 4.02
C CYS A 655 3.02 -31.06 4.39
N ILE A 656 4.24 -30.53 4.31
CA ILE A 656 5.47 -31.26 4.66
C ILE A 656 5.46 -31.60 6.15
N ARG A 657 5.12 -30.67 7.06
CA ARG A 657 5.05 -30.96 8.49
C ARG A 657 4.10 -32.13 8.76
N LYS A 658 2.86 -32.03 8.24
CA LYS A 658 1.87 -33.12 8.39
C LYS A 658 2.35 -34.44 7.83
N CYS A 659 3.11 -34.45 6.72
CA CYS A 659 3.70 -35.65 6.15
C CYS A 659 4.78 -36.23 7.08
N LEU A 660 5.63 -35.40 7.66
CA LEU A 660 6.66 -35.83 8.60
C LEU A 660 6.04 -36.39 9.88
N ASP A 661 4.99 -35.74 10.42
CA ASP A 661 4.22 -36.23 11.57
C ASP A 661 3.62 -37.63 11.31
N LEU A 662 3.05 -37.83 10.12
CA LEU A 662 2.50 -39.13 9.72
C LEU A 662 3.60 -40.22 9.58
N LEU A 663 4.77 -39.87 9.04
CA LEU A 663 5.90 -40.77 8.94
C LEU A 663 6.40 -41.18 10.33
N GLN A 664 6.48 -40.23 11.26
CA GLN A 664 6.84 -40.52 12.65
C GLN A 664 5.79 -41.39 13.33
N ALA A 665 4.51 -41.04 13.25
CA ALA A 665 3.41 -41.74 13.92
C ALA A 665 3.20 -43.17 13.41
N HIS A 666 3.35 -43.42 12.10
CA HIS A 666 3.00 -44.70 11.48
C HIS A 666 4.21 -45.55 11.09
N HIS A 667 5.37 -44.95 10.88
CA HIS A 667 6.58 -45.63 10.44
C HIS A 667 7.75 -45.50 11.42
N GLY A 668 7.60 -44.72 12.50
CA GLY A 668 8.66 -44.46 13.48
C GLY A 668 9.86 -43.70 12.92
N GLN A 669 9.68 -43.02 11.78
CA GLN A 669 10.75 -42.26 11.12
C GLN A 669 10.70 -40.80 11.60
N ASP A 670 11.67 -40.44 12.41
CA ASP A 670 11.85 -39.05 12.85
C ASP A 670 12.70 -38.30 11.82
N LEU A 671 12.01 -37.70 10.84
CA LEU A 671 12.62 -36.93 9.75
C LEU A 671 12.34 -35.42 9.94
N THR A 672 13.33 -34.64 9.55
CA THR A 672 13.27 -33.19 9.47
C THR A 672 13.56 -32.68 8.05
N LEU A 673 13.33 -31.44 7.74
CA LEU A 673 13.72 -30.83 6.45
C LEU A 673 15.22 -31.03 6.13
N ALA A 674 16.06 -31.13 7.15
CA ALA A 674 17.49 -31.33 7.01
C ALA A 674 17.90 -32.80 6.80
N THR A 675 17.11 -33.76 7.29
CA THR A 675 17.45 -35.19 7.33
C THR A 675 16.71 -36.03 6.27
N VAL A 676 15.75 -35.43 5.53
CA VAL A 676 15.11 -36.10 4.38
C VAL A 676 16.21 -36.56 3.37
N PRO A 677 16.18 -37.82 2.91
CA PRO A 677 17.16 -38.35 1.94
C PRO A 677 17.20 -37.50 0.67
N ARG A 678 18.40 -37.17 0.20
CA ARG A 678 18.63 -36.33 -0.99
C ARG A 678 18.98 -37.19 -2.19
N GLU A 679 18.67 -36.70 -3.39
CA GLU A 679 19.08 -37.25 -4.67
C GLU A 679 18.62 -38.70 -4.87
N ASP A 680 17.38 -39.04 -4.44
CA ASP A 680 16.80 -40.36 -4.64
C ASP A 680 16.49 -40.58 -6.14
N PRO A 681 17.13 -41.53 -6.83
CA PRO A 681 16.91 -41.78 -8.25
C PRO A 681 15.49 -42.24 -8.57
N VAL A 682 14.79 -42.90 -7.66
CA VAL A 682 13.39 -43.32 -7.84
C VAL A 682 12.46 -42.12 -8.00
N VAL A 683 12.70 -41.04 -7.24
CA VAL A 683 11.97 -39.78 -7.36
C VAL A 683 12.19 -39.14 -8.73
N TYR A 684 13.42 -39.13 -9.24
CA TYR A 684 13.73 -38.58 -10.57
C TYR A 684 13.13 -39.45 -11.69
N ASP A 685 13.10 -40.77 -11.55
CA ASP A 685 12.44 -41.66 -12.49
C ASP A 685 10.92 -41.40 -12.55
N MET A 686 10.28 -41.14 -11.42
CA MET A 686 8.88 -40.73 -11.33
C MET A 686 8.67 -39.40 -12.07
N LEU A 687 9.50 -38.39 -11.80
CA LEU A 687 9.43 -37.08 -12.44
C LEU A 687 9.67 -37.18 -13.95
N CYS A 688 10.59 -38.03 -14.42
CA CYS A 688 10.81 -38.26 -15.84
C CYS A 688 9.59 -38.80 -16.59
N LYS A 689 8.63 -39.39 -15.90
CA LYS A 689 7.34 -39.83 -16.46
C LYS A 689 6.30 -38.73 -16.50
N GLY A 690 6.61 -37.52 -15.94
CA GLY A 690 5.67 -36.44 -15.75
C GLY A 690 4.66 -36.68 -14.62
N ASP A 691 4.94 -37.68 -13.76
CA ASP A 691 4.12 -38.00 -12.59
C ASP A 691 4.54 -37.08 -11.42
N SER A 692 4.09 -35.84 -11.46
CA SER A 692 4.48 -34.80 -10.50
C SER A 692 3.27 -34.06 -9.87
N LEU A 693 2.08 -34.66 -9.98
CA LEU A 693 0.91 -34.11 -9.34
C LEU A 693 1.08 -34.13 -7.81
N GLY A 694 0.92 -32.95 -7.16
CA GLY A 694 1.16 -32.79 -5.73
C GLY A 694 2.64 -32.51 -5.36
N VAL A 695 3.54 -32.50 -6.33
CA VAL A 695 4.95 -32.14 -6.10
C VAL A 695 5.12 -30.63 -6.32
N PHE A 696 5.51 -29.92 -5.27
CA PHE A 696 5.56 -28.46 -5.26
C PHE A 696 6.43 -27.90 -6.41
N GLN A 697 5.92 -26.88 -7.08
CA GLN A 697 6.53 -26.13 -8.19
C GLN A 697 6.78 -26.90 -9.50
N VAL A 698 6.49 -28.17 -9.60
CA VAL A 698 6.65 -28.97 -10.83
C VAL A 698 5.37 -29.65 -11.28
N GLU A 699 4.21 -29.19 -10.80
CA GLU A 699 2.88 -29.76 -11.07
C GLU A 699 2.01 -28.98 -12.06
N SER A 700 2.51 -27.86 -12.61
CA SER A 700 1.75 -27.16 -13.64
C SER A 700 1.75 -27.96 -14.96
N ARG A 701 0.69 -27.82 -15.78
CA ARG A 701 0.58 -28.50 -17.08
C ARG A 701 1.83 -28.30 -17.95
N ALA A 702 2.42 -27.11 -17.94
CA ALA A 702 3.63 -26.82 -18.71
C ALA A 702 4.86 -27.55 -18.16
N GLN A 703 5.02 -27.61 -16.83
CA GLN A 703 6.10 -28.33 -16.16
C GLN A 703 5.96 -29.84 -16.32
N MET A 704 4.77 -30.40 -16.11
CA MET A 704 4.51 -31.83 -16.33
C MET A 704 4.80 -32.26 -17.78
N ASN A 705 4.58 -31.38 -18.76
CA ASN A 705 4.96 -31.62 -20.16
C ASN A 705 6.47 -31.50 -20.40
N MET A 706 7.16 -30.70 -19.61
CA MET A 706 8.60 -30.47 -19.74
C MET A 706 9.44 -31.61 -19.12
N LEU A 707 9.01 -32.14 -17.97
CA LEU A 707 9.73 -33.17 -17.22
C LEU A 707 10.19 -34.37 -18.09
N PRO A 708 9.34 -34.99 -18.94
CA PRO A 708 9.77 -36.10 -19.81
C PRO A 708 10.78 -35.71 -20.88
N ARG A 709 10.81 -34.41 -21.27
CA ARG A 709 11.74 -33.87 -22.26
C ARG A 709 13.07 -33.50 -21.64
N LEU A 710 13.04 -32.93 -20.42
CA LEU A 710 14.21 -32.55 -19.64
C LEU A 710 14.94 -33.76 -19.07
N ARG A 711 14.19 -34.77 -18.59
CA ARG A 711 14.68 -35.97 -17.90
C ARG A 711 15.62 -35.63 -16.75
N PRO A 712 15.08 -35.05 -15.64
CA PRO A 712 15.88 -34.65 -14.49
C PRO A 712 16.54 -35.85 -13.85
N ARG A 713 17.81 -35.71 -13.41
CA ARG A 713 18.59 -36.76 -12.71
C ARG A 713 19.18 -36.26 -11.39
N CYS A 714 19.10 -34.96 -11.13
CA CYS A 714 19.56 -34.34 -9.90
C CYS A 714 18.69 -33.10 -9.62
N PHE A 715 18.78 -32.57 -8.40
CA PHE A 715 18.02 -31.41 -7.97
C PHE A 715 18.26 -30.16 -8.87
N TYR A 716 19.49 -29.96 -9.35
CA TYR A 716 19.81 -28.82 -10.20
C TYR A 716 19.07 -28.88 -11.55
N ASP A 717 18.74 -30.05 -12.07
CA ASP A 717 17.91 -30.17 -13.27
C ASP A 717 16.49 -29.60 -13.03
N LEU A 718 15.94 -29.81 -11.83
CA LEU A 718 14.64 -29.24 -11.45
C LEU A 718 14.73 -27.70 -11.28
N VAL A 719 15.85 -27.20 -10.75
CA VAL A 719 16.11 -25.75 -10.68
C VAL A 719 16.10 -25.14 -12.07
N ILE A 720 16.71 -25.79 -13.06
CA ILE A 720 16.68 -25.35 -14.46
C ILE A 720 15.26 -25.41 -15.00
N GLU A 721 14.49 -26.46 -14.74
CA GLU A 721 13.12 -26.59 -15.19
C GLU A 721 12.24 -25.42 -14.70
N VAL A 722 12.27 -25.18 -13.41
CA VAL A 722 11.52 -24.08 -12.78
C VAL A 722 11.96 -22.71 -13.32
N ALA A 723 13.23 -22.58 -13.71
CA ALA A 723 13.74 -21.34 -14.30
C ALA A 723 13.30 -21.16 -15.76
N ILE A 724 13.22 -22.22 -16.55
CA ILE A 724 12.83 -22.18 -17.96
C ILE A 724 11.30 -22.09 -18.11
N VAL A 725 10.54 -22.88 -17.35
CA VAL A 725 9.07 -22.92 -17.42
C VAL A 725 8.49 -21.91 -16.45
N ARG A 726 8.45 -20.64 -16.84
CA ARG A 726 7.84 -19.55 -16.06
C ARG A 726 6.61 -18.99 -16.78
N PRO A 727 5.58 -18.54 -16.05
CA PRO A 727 4.56 -17.67 -16.64
C PRO A 727 5.20 -16.31 -16.96
N GLY A 728 5.44 -15.99 -18.24
CA GLY A 728 5.98 -14.70 -18.64
C GLY A 728 6.71 -14.71 -19.99
N PRO A 729 7.29 -13.58 -20.43
CA PRO A 729 7.77 -13.36 -21.80
C PRO A 729 9.05 -14.11 -22.22
N ILE A 730 9.75 -14.76 -21.31
CA ILE A 730 11.00 -15.51 -21.64
C ILE A 730 10.68 -16.93 -22.20
N GLN A 731 9.47 -17.20 -22.62
CA GLN A 731 9.03 -18.55 -22.96
C GLN A 731 9.41 -19.06 -24.37
N GLY A 732 9.79 -18.20 -25.30
CA GLY A 732 9.81 -18.59 -26.71
C GLY A 732 11.05 -19.40 -27.11
N ASP A 733 12.23 -18.79 -27.05
CA ASP A 733 13.36 -19.30 -27.82
C ASP A 733 14.50 -19.94 -27.01
N MET A 734 14.57 -19.74 -25.69
CA MET A 734 15.64 -20.30 -24.84
C MET A 734 15.45 -21.78 -24.46
N VAL A 735 14.25 -22.30 -24.50
CA VAL A 735 13.95 -23.70 -24.18
C VAL A 735 14.56 -24.63 -25.21
N HIS A 736 14.49 -24.29 -26.46
CA HIS A 736 14.99 -25.10 -27.55
C HIS A 736 16.53 -25.30 -27.56
N PRO A 737 17.37 -24.26 -27.42
CA PRO A 737 18.82 -24.44 -27.38
C PRO A 737 19.27 -25.30 -26.20
N TYR A 738 18.75 -25.05 -24.99
CA TYR A 738 19.11 -25.83 -23.81
C TYR A 738 18.80 -27.33 -23.98
N LEU A 739 17.57 -27.67 -24.41
CA LEU A 739 17.18 -29.08 -24.60
C LEU A 739 17.97 -29.74 -25.72
N LYS A 740 18.24 -29.06 -26.83
CA LYS A 740 19.06 -29.59 -27.94
C LYS A 740 20.48 -29.90 -27.48
N ARG A 741 21.11 -28.97 -26.75
CA ARG A 741 22.45 -29.11 -26.20
C ARG A 741 22.51 -30.24 -25.16
N ARG A 742 21.49 -30.34 -24.28
CA ARG A 742 21.38 -31.42 -23.31
C ARG A 742 21.24 -32.80 -23.95
N ARG A 743 20.59 -32.90 -25.11
CA ARG A 743 20.45 -34.14 -25.88
C ARG A 743 21.63 -34.45 -26.81
N GLY A 744 22.57 -33.52 -26.92
CA GLY A 744 23.69 -33.62 -27.85
C GLY A 744 23.32 -33.34 -29.31
N GLU A 745 22.16 -32.80 -29.56
CA GLU A 745 21.66 -32.39 -30.90
C GLU A 745 22.34 -31.11 -31.39
N GLU A 746 22.84 -30.30 -30.47
CA GLU A 746 23.55 -29.05 -30.74
C GLU A 746 24.82 -28.98 -29.88
N ARG A 747 25.93 -28.51 -30.51
CA ARG A 747 27.22 -28.37 -29.83
C ARG A 747 27.15 -27.20 -28.82
N VAL A 748 27.70 -27.42 -27.63
CA VAL A 748 27.85 -26.35 -26.66
C VAL A 748 29.02 -25.48 -27.04
N GLU A 749 28.78 -24.28 -27.53
CA GLU A 749 29.78 -23.29 -27.81
C GLU A 749 29.59 -22.09 -26.90
N ILE A 750 30.61 -21.78 -26.09
CA ILE A 750 30.65 -20.62 -25.21
C ILE A 750 31.74 -19.72 -25.75
N PRO A 751 31.46 -18.50 -26.22
CA PRO A 751 32.45 -17.60 -26.75
C PRO A 751 33.50 -17.26 -25.68
N ALA A 752 34.74 -17.18 -26.08
CA ALA A 752 35.86 -16.74 -25.25
C ALA A 752 36.26 -15.31 -25.66
N PRO A 753 36.61 -14.42 -24.73
CA PRO A 753 37.09 -13.09 -25.02
C PRO A 753 38.46 -13.17 -25.73
N GLY A 754 38.79 -12.12 -26.49
CA GLY A 754 40.15 -11.99 -26.99
C GLY A 754 41.18 -11.88 -25.84
N PRO A 755 42.42 -12.32 -26.02
CA PRO A 755 43.43 -12.37 -24.92
C PRO A 755 43.66 -11.02 -24.21
N GLN A 756 43.32 -9.90 -24.88
CA GLN A 756 43.46 -8.55 -24.31
C GLN A 756 42.25 -8.09 -23.50
N HIS A 757 41.15 -8.84 -23.53
CA HIS A 757 39.89 -8.41 -22.95
C HIS A 757 39.50 -9.16 -21.67
N GLY A 758 40.01 -10.35 -21.47
CA GLY A 758 39.75 -11.17 -20.28
C GLY A 758 40.24 -12.59 -20.36
N PRO A 759 40.11 -13.37 -19.31
CA PRO A 759 40.49 -14.78 -19.26
C PRO A 759 39.60 -15.64 -20.20
N PRO A 760 40.16 -16.66 -20.86
CA PRO A 760 39.46 -17.44 -21.89
C PRO A 760 38.25 -18.25 -21.32
N ASP A 761 38.17 -18.47 -20.03
CA ASP A 761 37.15 -19.21 -19.33
C ASP A 761 36.11 -18.31 -18.62
N GLU A 762 36.18 -17.01 -18.85
CA GLU A 762 35.31 -15.99 -18.17
C GLU A 762 33.83 -16.37 -18.31
N LEU A 763 33.32 -16.54 -19.53
CA LEU A 763 31.91 -16.93 -19.73
C LEU A 763 31.65 -18.41 -19.45
N THR A 764 32.65 -19.27 -19.59
CA THR A 764 32.52 -20.69 -19.28
C THR A 764 32.25 -20.89 -17.80
N SER A 765 32.90 -20.13 -16.93
CA SER A 765 32.66 -20.17 -15.48
C SER A 765 31.21 -19.85 -15.09
N ILE A 766 30.53 -19.00 -15.86
CA ILE A 766 29.15 -18.54 -15.64
C ILE A 766 28.15 -19.51 -16.29
N LEU A 767 28.41 -19.96 -17.52
CA LEU A 767 27.40 -20.60 -18.37
C LEU A 767 27.56 -22.11 -18.53
N ALA A 768 28.67 -22.72 -18.07
CA ALA A 768 28.89 -24.16 -18.26
C ALA A 768 27.75 -25.03 -17.70
N ARG A 769 27.28 -24.75 -16.50
CA ARG A 769 26.21 -25.51 -15.83
C ARG A 769 24.86 -25.41 -16.56
N THR A 770 24.64 -24.38 -17.37
CA THR A 770 23.44 -24.17 -18.19
C THR A 770 23.70 -24.38 -19.68
N LEU A 771 24.77 -25.12 -20.02
CA LEU A 771 25.14 -25.47 -21.40
C LEU A 771 25.25 -24.27 -22.35
N GLY A 772 25.78 -23.16 -21.85
CA GLY A 772 25.97 -21.93 -22.62
C GLY A 772 24.70 -21.08 -22.80
N VAL A 773 23.61 -21.37 -22.08
CA VAL A 773 22.36 -20.60 -22.14
C VAL A 773 22.17 -19.77 -20.87
N PRO A 774 22.03 -18.44 -20.93
CA PRO A 774 21.76 -17.61 -19.75
C PRO A 774 20.30 -17.77 -19.31
N ILE A 775 20.06 -18.66 -18.35
CA ILE A 775 18.72 -19.02 -17.84
C ILE A 775 18.35 -18.17 -16.61
N PHE A 776 19.33 -17.84 -15.76
CA PHE A 776 19.13 -17.17 -14.48
C PHE A 776 19.45 -15.67 -14.57
N GLN A 777 18.74 -14.85 -13.82
CA GLN A 777 19.01 -13.42 -13.72
C GLN A 777 20.43 -13.15 -13.20
N GLU A 778 20.89 -13.98 -12.25
CA GLU A 778 22.24 -13.94 -11.71
C GLU A 778 23.31 -14.14 -12.79
N GLN A 779 23.06 -15.02 -13.75
CA GLN A 779 23.98 -15.21 -14.88
C GLN A 779 24.02 -13.95 -15.76
N ALA A 780 22.88 -13.32 -16.04
CA ALA A 780 22.84 -12.08 -16.80
C ALA A 780 23.59 -10.94 -16.07
N MET A 781 23.40 -10.81 -14.76
CA MET A 781 24.16 -9.83 -13.95
C MET A 781 25.66 -10.15 -13.96
N LYS A 782 26.03 -11.41 -13.79
CA LYS A 782 27.44 -11.82 -13.76
C LYS A 782 28.12 -11.65 -15.12
N ILE A 783 27.42 -11.89 -16.21
CA ILE A 783 27.91 -11.57 -17.56
C ILE A 783 28.14 -10.05 -17.72
N ALA A 784 27.21 -9.23 -17.22
CA ALA A 784 27.36 -7.78 -17.27
C ALA A 784 28.55 -7.29 -16.43
N LEU A 785 28.71 -7.82 -15.21
CA LEU A 785 29.84 -7.46 -14.32
C LEU A 785 31.18 -7.96 -14.83
N ASP A 786 31.28 -9.28 -15.12
CA ASP A 786 32.56 -9.93 -15.40
C ASP A 786 33.02 -9.75 -16.85
N ALA A 787 32.11 -9.89 -17.82
CA ALA A 787 32.45 -9.81 -19.25
C ALA A 787 32.27 -8.41 -19.84
N ALA A 788 31.14 -7.72 -19.53
CA ALA A 788 30.89 -6.37 -20.03
C ALA A 788 31.51 -5.25 -19.16
N LYS A 789 32.07 -5.59 -17.98
CA LYS A 789 32.70 -4.66 -17.05
C LYS A 789 31.77 -3.58 -16.53
N PHE A 790 30.46 -3.87 -16.44
CA PHE A 790 29.48 -2.99 -15.85
C PHE A 790 29.73 -2.81 -14.36
N THR A 791 29.38 -1.66 -13.85
CA THR A 791 29.26 -1.44 -12.38
C THR A 791 28.08 -2.24 -11.80
N GLY A 792 28.04 -2.45 -10.51
CA GLY A 792 26.94 -3.11 -9.83
C GLY A 792 25.59 -2.43 -10.09
N LEU A 793 25.58 -1.08 -10.16
CA LEU A 793 24.40 -0.28 -10.48
C LEU A 793 23.89 -0.53 -11.90
N GLU A 794 24.78 -0.50 -12.90
CA GLU A 794 24.43 -0.75 -14.31
C GLU A 794 23.93 -2.18 -14.51
N ALA A 795 24.59 -3.17 -13.91
CA ALA A 795 24.15 -4.57 -13.95
C ALA A 795 22.76 -4.75 -13.32
N ASN A 796 22.45 -4.04 -12.24
CA ASN A 796 21.13 -4.08 -11.62
C ASN A 796 20.07 -3.37 -12.49
N ARG A 797 20.41 -2.24 -13.13
CA ARG A 797 19.53 -1.57 -14.13
C ARG A 797 19.22 -2.50 -15.30
N LEU A 798 20.23 -3.18 -15.84
CA LEU A 798 20.05 -4.19 -16.89
C LEU A 798 19.11 -5.31 -16.44
N ARG A 799 19.29 -5.84 -15.22
CA ARG A 799 18.41 -6.87 -14.66
C ARG A 799 16.97 -6.41 -14.56
N LYS A 800 16.74 -5.18 -14.07
CA LYS A 800 15.39 -4.58 -13.97
C LYS A 800 14.76 -4.43 -15.37
N SER A 801 15.52 -3.97 -16.36
CA SER A 801 15.03 -3.82 -17.74
C SER A 801 14.65 -5.15 -18.37
N ILE A 802 15.43 -6.22 -18.12
CA ILE A 802 15.12 -7.58 -18.59
C ILE A 802 13.87 -8.14 -17.91
N ALA A 803 13.69 -7.88 -16.61
CA ALA A 803 12.53 -8.35 -15.84
C ALA A 803 11.23 -7.63 -16.22
N THR A 804 11.32 -6.38 -16.63
CA THR A 804 10.18 -5.53 -16.98
C THR A 804 10.04 -5.31 -18.49
N PHE A 805 10.08 -6.30 -19.34
CA PHE A 805 9.99 -6.24 -20.82
C PHE A 805 9.05 -5.20 -21.44
N ARG A 806 8.46 -4.32 -20.66
CA ARG A 806 7.48 -3.29 -21.05
C ARG A 806 8.05 -1.89 -21.23
N SER A 807 9.22 -1.58 -20.70
CA SER A 807 9.84 -0.25 -20.89
C SER A 807 10.86 -0.30 -22.02
N ARG A 808 10.37 -0.13 -23.26
CA ARG A 808 11.22 0.02 -24.46
C ARG A 808 12.23 1.18 -24.38
N GLY A 809 12.07 2.11 -23.43
CA GLY A 809 12.98 3.23 -23.21
C GLY A 809 14.29 2.86 -22.51
N MET A 810 14.26 1.97 -21.50
CA MET A 810 15.48 1.65 -20.73
C MET A 810 16.48 0.74 -21.46
N VAL A 811 16.05 0.00 -22.48
CA VAL A 811 16.97 -0.83 -23.29
C VAL A 811 17.80 0.04 -24.25
N ALA A 812 17.19 1.09 -24.79
CA ALA A 812 17.88 2.03 -25.70
C ALA A 812 18.91 2.93 -24.97
N GLU A 813 18.80 3.12 -23.67
CA GLU A 813 19.80 3.84 -22.86
C GLU A 813 21.02 2.98 -22.52
N LEU A 814 20.90 1.65 -22.62
CA LEU A 814 21.96 0.68 -22.33
C LEU A 814 22.64 0.14 -23.60
N GLU A 815 22.11 0.43 -24.78
CA GLU A 815 22.75 0.20 -26.08
C GLU A 815 23.78 1.31 -26.39
#